data_0471ea8e8f9e6bd05f854e71b01f1f71
#
_entry.id   0471ea8e8f9e6bd05f854e71b01f1f71
#
_cell.length_a   1.000
_cell.length_b   1.000
_cell.length_c   1.000
_cell.angle_alpha   90.00
_cell.angle_beta   90.00
_cell.angle_gamma   90.00
#
_symmetry.space_group_name_H-M   'P 1'
#
loop_
_entity.id
_entity.type
_entity.pdbx_description
1 polymer ?
#
loop_
_entity_poly.entity_id
_entity_poly.type
_entity_poly.pdbx_seq_one_letter_code
_entity_poly.pdbx_strand_id
1 'polypeptide(L)'
;MMNRYICIHGHFYQPPRENPWLEEVELQDSAHPYHDWNERIAAECYAPNAASRILGSGKKVSRMVNNYASMSFNFGPTLLSWMERHAPEDYQNILAADKESQARFSSHGAAIAQVYNHMIMPLANARDERTQVLWGIRDFEHRFGRKPEGMWLAETAVNTRTLEILAEHGIGFTILAPHQAARVRKIGEEKWTPVKDAGVDPQMAYVCPLPSGKKIHLFFYDGPIAREVAFADLLESGVNFANRLLGVFPRDQHHPRLVHIATDGETYGHHHSFGDMALSYCLHHIASQNLAQVTIYGEYLEKFPATHEVQIAENTSWSCAHGVERWRSDCGCKIGGHRGWHQKWRAPLRQALDWLRDTLAPFYEEHMRAFAADPWAVRDSYIEVILDRDTQNVENFFKQNCRAELKAEEKVKVLRLLELQRHAMLMYTSCGWFFDEISGIEGVQILQYAGRVLQLAQELFGEDFEGHFKKILEAAPSNIADLCNGAAVYEKFVVPARTDLTGVGAHYAVSAMFDDHTGGKKVYCYTVREQVYDLKQTDGRTFVIGRLYVRSDITWEEGSVDFVVVPGEGQHLSAAVRASMSEEDFRDVHQEMEKVFTSGDVREIDRLTERHFGATQYALKYLFRDEQKRIFDEVIHSAMEEFEEHFREIYEHYYPLLQAKEELHIALPKALNTCIEFILNRDLLDLLAKEQTDIGALKRIAVEVKRWAFEIDKTRISFVAMQRIIFLMRSLEKDPRDLRRMESIDDILRATAPLNLDLDLWRAQRSYLAIARQVFDGSLPTPEPRWLELFRKLGDHLHVHSEQSEHSERSV
;
A
#
# COMPACT_ATOMS: atom_id res chain seq x y z
N MET A 1 -2.07 -18.30 40.56
CA MET A 1 -1.96 -17.39 39.42
C MET A 1 -1.66 -18.21 38.18
N MET A 2 -2.25 -17.88 37.05
CA MET A 2 -1.96 -18.54 35.80
C MET A 2 -0.56 -18.12 35.34
N ASN A 3 0.33 -19.08 35.06
CA ASN A 3 1.73 -18.82 34.67
C ASN A 3 1.94 -18.96 33.14
N ARG A 4 0.83 -18.90 32.35
CA ARG A 4 0.82 -19.08 30.90
C ARG A 4 0.46 -17.79 30.24
N TYR A 5 1.36 -17.28 29.41
CA TYR A 5 1.19 -16.04 28.65
C TYR A 5 1.35 -16.31 27.16
N ILE A 6 0.51 -15.70 26.34
CA ILE A 6 0.57 -15.83 24.88
C ILE A 6 0.62 -14.44 24.26
N CYS A 7 1.58 -14.23 23.35
CA CYS A 7 1.70 -13.02 22.55
C CYS A 7 1.84 -13.42 21.08
N ILE A 8 1.00 -12.84 20.22
CA ILE A 8 1.11 -12.98 18.77
C ILE A 8 1.55 -11.65 18.23
N HIS A 9 2.58 -11.62 17.40
CA HIS A 9 3.06 -10.41 16.73
C HIS A 9 2.88 -10.52 15.23
N GLY A 10 2.27 -9.50 14.64
CA GLY A 10 2.13 -9.32 13.20
C GLY A 10 2.97 -8.14 12.71
N HIS A 11 3.85 -8.41 11.77
CA HIS A 11 4.61 -7.40 11.04
C HIS A 11 3.84 -7.03 9.76
N PHE A 12 3.04 -5.95 9.79
CA PHE A 12 2.25 -5.47 8.65
C PHE A 12 3.07 -4.48 7.83
N TYR A 13 3.41 -4.86 6.62
CA TYR A 13 4.31 -4.08 5.81
C TYR A 13 4.03 -4.25 4.32
N GLN A 14 3.90 -3.13 3.60
CA GLN A 14 4.07 -3.06 2.16
C GLN A 14 5.24 -2.13 1.85
N PRO A 15 6.06 -2.45 0.83
CA PRO A 15 7.08 -1.53 0.37
C PRO A 15 6.43 -0.22 -0.10
N PRO A 16 7.12 0.90 0.00
CA PRO A 16 6.65 2.13 -0.61
C PRO A 16 6.48 1.90 -2.12
N ARG A 17 5.34 2.33 -2.66
CA ARG A 17 4.93 2.09 -4.06
C ARG A 17 4.69 3.39 -4.81
N GLU A 18 4.80 4.52 -4.13
CA GLU A 18 4.58 5.85 -4.70
C GLU A 18 5.61 6.13 -5.79
N ASN A 19 5.13 6.64 -6.93
CA ASN A 19 5.98 7.23 -7.93
C ASN A 19 6.72 8.43 -7.30
N PRO A 20 8.07 8.47 -7.29
CA PRO A 20 8.85 9.46 -6.56
C PRO A 20 8.74 10.89 -7.12
N TRP A 21 8.13 11.09 -8.26
CA TRP A 21 7.83 12.40 -8.83
C TRP A 21 6.43 12.88 -8.50
N LEU A 22 5.49 11.96 -8.25
CA LEU A 22 4.07 12.25 -8.05
C LEU A 22 3.65 12.16 -6.58
N GLU A 23 4.44 11.47 -5.73
CA GLU A 23 4.12 11.15 -4.32
C GLU A 23 2.77 10.40 -4.19
N GLU A 24 2.42 9.62 -5.23
CA GLU A 24 1.19 8.85 -5.30
C GLU A 24 1.45 7.47 -5.90
N VAL A 25 0.63 6.49 -5.54
CA VAL A 25 0.69 5.15 -6.12
C VAL A 25 -0.12 5.15 -7.41
N GLU A 26 0.54 4.90 -8.53
CA GLU A 26 -0.12 4.77 -9.83
C GLU A 26 -0.77 3.38 -9.98
N LEU A 27 -1.71 3.27 -10.92
CA LEU A 27 -2.39 2.03 -11.27
C LEU A 27 -1.42 0.87 -11.50
N GLN A 28 -1.64 -0.25 -10.82
CA GLN A 28 -0.84 -1.47 -10.93
C GLN A 28 -1.70 -2.61 -11.50
N ASP A 29 -1.54 -2.93 -12.78
CA ASP A 29 -2.34 -3.95 -13.48
C ASP A 29 -2.34 -5.32 -12.78
N SER A 30 -1.24 -5.67 -12.11
CA SER A 30 -1.12 -6.93 -11.38
C SER A 30 -1.96 -7.01 -10.10
N ALA A 31 -2.48 -5.88 -9.62
CA ALA A 31 -3.38 -5.82 -8.47
C ALA A 31 -4.87 -5.96 -8.86
N HIS A 32 -5.18 -6.02 -10.18
CA HIS A 32 -6.56 -6.11 -10.66
C HIS A 32 -7.40 -7.12 -9.84
N PRO A 33 -8.67 -6.80 -9.44
CA PRO A 33 -9.50 -5.65 -9.83
C PRO A 33 -9.32 -4.37 -8.98
N TYR A 34 -8.38 -4.36 -8.05
CA TYR A 34 -8.02 -3.20 -7.24
C TYR A 34 -7.09 -2.26 -8.03
N HIS A 35 -7.04 -1.01 -7.62
CA HIS A 35 -6.19 0.01 -8.23
C HIS A 35 -4.69 -0.34 -8.09
N ASP A 36 -4.28 -0.71 -6.89
CA ASP A 36 -2.90 -1.04 -6.55
C ASP A 36 -2.81 -2.10 -5.44
N TRP A 37 -1.58 -2.57 -5.18
CA TRP A 37 -1.35 -3.59 -4.18
C TRP A 37 -1.63 -3.14 -2.75
N ASN A 38 -1.51 -1.86 -2.42
CA ASN A 38 -1.87 -1.37 -1.08
C ASN A 38 -3.38 -1.47 -0.88
N GLU A 39 -4.18 -1.07 -1.88
CA GLU A 39 -5.65 -1.19 -1.82
C GLU A 39 -6.07 -2.67 -1.70
N ARG A 40 -5.48 -3.54 -2.51
CA ARG A 40 -5.78 -4.97 -2.49
C ARG A 40 -5.49 -5.60 -1.14
N ILE A 41 -4.30 -5.38 -0.60
CA ILE A 41 -3.92 -5.99 0.68
C ILE A 41 -4.66 -5.33 1.85
N ALA A 42 -4.97 -4.04 1.77
CA ALA A 42 -5.84 -3.39 2.74
C ALA A 42 -7.22 -4.06 2.77
N ALA A 43 -7.81 -4.37 1.63
CA ALA A 43 -9.09 -5.06 1.54
C ALA A 43 -9.03 -6.52 2.00
N GLU A 44 -7.96 -7.25 1.67
CA GLU A 44 -7.82 -8.68 1.97
C GLU A 44 -7.31 -8.95 3.40
N CYS A 45 -6.56 -8.02 4.01
CA CYS A 45 -5.88 -8.25 5.29
C CYS A 45 -6.10 -7.14 6.33
N TYR A 46 -5.74 -5.87 6.04
CA TYR A 46 -5.65 -4.86 7.10
C TYR A 46 -7.02 -4.48 7.64
N ALA A 47 -7.96 -4.25 6.77
CA ALA A 47 -9.32 -3.90 7.14
C ALA A 47 -10.07 -5.07 7.81
N PRO A 48 -9.99 -6.34 7.33
CA PRO A 48 -10.55 -7.49 8.03
C PRO A 48 -9.99 -7.68 9.44
N ASN A 49 -8.70 -7.49 9.68
CA ASN A 49 -8.14 -7.58 11.03
C ASN A 49 -8.64 -6.47 11.97
N ALA A 50 -8.97 -5.28 11.46
CA ALA A 50 -9.58 -4.21 12.25
C ALA A 50 -11.04 -4.50 12.67
N ALA A 51 -11.71 -5.44 11.98
CA ALA A 51 -13.09 -5.82 12.26
C ALA A 51 -13.35 -7.32 11.95
N SER A 52 -12.54 -8.18 12.57
CA SER A 52 -12.56 -9.61 12.30
C SER A 52 -13.79 -10.32 12.87
N ARG A 53 -14.29 -11.28 12.13
CA ARG A 53 -15.54 -12.01 12.42
C ARG A 53 -15.29 -13.17 13.35
N ILE A 54 -16.09 -13.28 14.40
CA ILE A 54 -16.22 -14.50 15.20
C ILE A 54 -17.56 -15.16 14.86
N LEU A 55 -17.50 -16.42 14.42
CA LEU A 55 -18.68 -17.17 14.04
C LEU A 55 -19.28 -17.87 15.26
N GLY A 56 -20.59 -17.78 15.37
CA GLY A 56 -21.40 -18.52 16.34
C GLY A 56 -22.04 -19.77 15.73
N SER A 57 -23.16 -20.18 16.31
CA SER A 57 -23.95 -21.33 15.83
C SER A 57 -24.42 -21.13 14.39
N GLY A 58 -24.44 -22.18 13.60
CA GLY A 58 -24.90 -22.14 12.21
C GLY A 58 -23.93 -21.38 11.27
N LYS A 59 -22.68 -21.16 11.68
CA LYS A 59 -21.66 -20.40 10.93
C LYS A 59 -22.04 -18.96 10.61
N LYS A 60 -22.94 -18.36 11.39
CA LYS A 60 -23.30 -16.94 11.27
C LYS A 60 -22.36 -16.09 12.11
N VAL A 61 -22.07 -14.86 11.64
CA VAL A 61 -21.28 -13.89 12.40
C VAL A 61 -22.01 -13.51 13.68
N SER A 62 -21.42 -13.80 14.84
CA SER A 62 -21.96 -13.47 16.16
C SER A 62 -21.46 -12.11 16.66
N ARG A 63 -20.21 -11.78 16.36
CA ARG A 63 -19.61 -10.47 16.70
C ARG A 63 -18.39 -10.20 15.84
N MET A 64 -17.96 -8.94 15.85
CA MET A 64 -16.70 -8.49 15.26
C MET A 64 -15.78 -7.94 16.34
N VAL A 65 -14.49 -8.21 16.19
CA VAL A 65 -13.43 -7.77 17.10
C VAL A 65 -12.29 -7.16 16.32
N ASN A 66 -11.57 -6.23 16.97
CA ASN A 66 -10.34 -5.66 16.40
C ASN A 66 -9.16 -6.51 16.88
N ASN A 67 -8.53 -7.28 15.98
CA ASN A 67 -7.39 -8.13 16.30
C ASN A 67 -6.20 -7.32 16.83
N TYR A 68 -5.97 -6.12 16.28
CA TYR A 68 -4.88 -5.23 16.70
C TYR A 68 -4.96 -4.84 18.20
N ALA A 69 -6.15 -4.84 18.79
CA ALA A 69 -6.32 -4.57 20.21
C ALA A 69 -5.92 -5.75 21.12
N SER A 70 -5.63 -6.93 20.55
CA SER A 70 -5.33 -8.15 21.32
C SER A 70 -4.03 -8.85 20.89
N MET A 71 -3.28 -8.28 19.93
CA MET A 71 -2.01 -8.78 19.45
C MET A 71 -0.95 -7.67 19.48
N SER A 72 0.31 -8.01 19.55
CA SER A 72 1.38 -7.05 19.27
C SER A 72 1.50 -6.85 17.76
N PHE A 73 1.77 -5.62 17.31
CA PHE A 73 1.89 -5.36 15.87
C PHE A 73 2.81 -4.16 15.59
N ASN A 74 3.32 -4.10 14.37
CA ASN A 74 3.84 -2.89 13.76
C ASN A 74 3.28 -2.72 12.36
N PHE A 75 3.20 -1.48 11.90
CA PHE A 75 2.92 -1.11 10.52
C PHE A 75 4.09 -0.35 9.92
N GLY A 76 4.32 -0.55 8.63
CA GLY A 76 5.29 0.26 7.89
C GLY A 76 4.87 1.74 7.86
N PRO A 77 5.76 2.70 8.17
CA PRO A 77 5.44 4.13 8.16
C PRO A 77 4.89 4.63 6.82
N THR A 78 5.48 4.22 5.71
CA THR A 78 4.99 4.58 4.37
C THR A 78 3.60 4.00 4.07
N LEU A 79 3.34 2.78 4.53
CA LEU A 79 2.01 2.17 4.43
C LEU A 79 0.97 2.93 5.27
N LEU A 80 1.30 3.34 6.50
CA LEU A 80 0.40 4.15 7.32
C LEU A 80 0.11 5.52 6.68
N SER A 81 1.12 6.13 6.03
CA SER A 81 0.92 7.38 5.28
C SER A 81 -0.03 7.21 4.09
N TRP A 82 0.03 6.07 3.40
CA TRP A 82 -0.92 5.72 2.36
C TRP A 82 -2.32 5.47 2.95
N MET A 83 -2.43 4.68 4.02
CA MET A 83 -3.72 4.38 4.67
C MET A 83 -4.43 5.62 5.20
N GLU A 84 -3.69 6.57 5.74
CA GLU A 84 -4.24 7.84 6.23
C GLU A 84 -5.00 8.60 5.13
N ARG A 85 -4.52 8.55 3.89
CA ARG A 85 -5.13 9.22 2.73
C ARG A 85 -6.19 8.37 2.03
N HIS A 86 -5.93 7.08 1.82
CA HIS A 86 -6.73 6.21 0.95
C HIS A 86 -7.65 5.24 1.70
N ALA A 87 -7.34 4.93 2.96
CA ALA A 87 -8.13 4.04 3.82
C ALA A 87 -8.29 4.63 5.24
N PRO A 88 -8.79 5.88 5.39
CA PRO A 88 -8.77 6.61 6.67
C PRO A 88 -9.56 5.91 7.77
N GLU A 89 -10.63 5.19 7.45
CA GLU A 89 -11.41 4.44 8.42
C GLU A 89 -10.59 3.30 9.03
N ASP A 90 -9.90 2.53 8.20
CA ASP A 90 -9.07 1.41 8.64
C ASP A 90 -7.84 1.90 9.41
N TYR A 91 -7.23 3.01 8.96
CA TYR A 91 -6.18 3.71 9.69
C TYR A 91 -6.60 4.12 11.10
N GLN A 92 -7.76 4.77 11.24
CA GLN A 92 -8.27 5.16 12.56
C GLN A 92 -8.58 3.95 13.46
N ASN A 93 -9.05 2.83 12.89
CA ASN A 93 -9.29 1.60 13.65
C ASN A 93 -7.99 0.98 14.20
N ILE A 94 -6.88 1.09 13.46
CA ILE A 94 -5.56 0.65 13.92
C ILE A 94 -5.08 1.51 15.09
N LEU A 95 -5.20 2.84 14.98
CA LEU A 95 -4.83 3.76 16.06
C LEU A 95 -5.70 3.56 17.31
N ALA A 96 -7.01 3.36 17.12
CA ALA A 96 -7.94 3.10 18.20
C ALA A 96 -7.62 1.79 18.94
N ALA A 97 -7.17 0.76 18.21
CA ALA A 97 -6.77 -0.53 18.78
C ALA A 97 -5.58 -0.39 19.76
N ASP A 98 -4.60 0.45 19.43
CA ASP A 98 -3.49 0.70 20.36
C ASP A 98 -3.96 1.37 21.65
N LYS A 99 -4.89 2.33 21.57
CA LYS A 99 -5.51 2.95 22.73
C LYS A 99 -6.34 1.96 23.56
N GLU A 100 -7.10 1.08 22.91
CA GLU A 100 -7.85 0.01 23.58
C GLU A 100 -6.91 -0.96 24.29
N SER A 101 -5.80 -1.32 23.64
CA SER A 101 -4.81 -2.23 24.20
C SER A 101 -4.15 -1.68 25.47
N GLN A 102 -3.90 -0.37 25.56
CA GLN A 102 -3.37 0.27 26.76
C GLN A 102 -4.29 0.06 27.97
N ALA A 103 -5.59 0.14 27.80
CA ALA A 103 -6.55 -0.15 28.87
C ALA A 103 -6.54 -1.63 29.30
N ARG A 104 -6.18 -2.54 28.39
CA ARG A 104 -6.17 -4.00 28.62
C ARG A 104 -4.85 -4.50 29.19
N PHE A 105 -3.72 -3.91 28.77
CA PHE A 105 -2.37 -4.42 29.03
C PHE A 105 -1.57 -3.48 29.94
N SER A 106 -2.10 -3.13 31.11
CA SER A 106 -1.39 -2.38 32.16
C SER A 106 -0.78 -1.05 31.67
N SER A 107 -1.48 -0.35 30.79
CA SER A 107 -1.07 0.91 30.13
C SER A 107 -0.03 0.75 29.01
N HIS A 108 0.36 -0.47 28.64
CA HIS A 108 1.20 -0.74 27.49
C HIS A 108 0.39 -0.79 26.21
N GLY A 109 0.87 -0.17 25.13
CA GLY A 109 0.22 -0.22 23.82
C GLY A 109 0.70 -1.41 22.99
N ALA A 110 -0.19 -1.98 22.19
CA ALA A 110 0.08 -3.15 21.35
C ALA A 110 1.00 -2.84 20.16
N ALA A 111 0.98 -1.60 19.67
CA ALA A 111 1.83 -1.15 18.57
C ALA A 111 3.28 -0.98 19.00
N ILE A 112 4.22 -1.39 18.14
CA ILE A 112 5.65 -1.04 18.24
C ILE A 112 6.09 -0.28 17.00
N ALA A 113 7.17 0.51 17.11
CA ALA A 113 7.73 1.23 15.98
C ALA A 113 8.41 0.30 14.98
N GLN A 114 8.74 0.84 13.81
CA GLN A 114 9.54 0.18 12.78
C GLN A 114 10.63 1.14 12.30
N VAL A 115 11.79 0.62 11.85
CA VAL A 115 12.76 1.42 11.10
C VAL A 115 12.10 1.99 9.85
N TYR A 116 12.24 3.30 9.62
CA TYR A 116 11.32 4.08 8.78
C TYR A 116 11.13 3.54 7.35
N ASN A 117 12.23 3.36 6.59
CA ASN A 117 12.18 2.90 5.19
C ASN A 117 12.36 1.39 5.04
N HIS A 118 12.22 0.60 6.09
CA HIS A 118 12.47 -0.85 6.08
C HIS A 118 13.84 -1.21 5.51
N MET A 119 14.85 -0.46 5.89
CA MET A 119 16.26 -0.66 5.49
C MET A 119 16.88 -1.80 6.28
N ILE A 120 17.74 -2.60 5.63
CA ILE A 120 18.54 -3.63 6.33
C ILE A 120 19.63 -2.94 7.14
N MET A 121 19.37 -2.74 8.41
CA MET A 121 20.17 -1.90 9.29
C MET A 121 21.66 -2.29 9.34
N PRO A 122 22.04 -3.58 9.42
CA PRO A 122 23.47 -3.97 9.40
C PRO A 122 24.23 -3.56 8.12
N LEU A 123 23.53 -3.27 7.02
CA LEU A 123 24.10 -2.83 5.74
C LEU A 123 24.02 -1.31 5.53
N ALA A 124 23.40 -0.57 6.44
CA ALA A 124 23.35 0.87 6.40
C ALA A 124 24.66 1.49 6.89
N ASN A 125 24.99 2.70 6.41
CA ASN A 125 26.02 3.51 7.06
C ASN A 125 25.50 4.11 8.38
N ALA A 126 26.39 4.52 9.26
CA ALA A 126 26.04 4.96 10.62
C ALA A 126 25.07 6.16 10.65
N ARG A 127 25.17 7.08 9.68
CA ARG A 127 24.26 8.25 9.58
C ARG A 127 22.84 7.82 9.21
N ASP A 128 22.70 6.99 8.20
CA ASP A 128 21.40 6.53 7.70
C ASP A 128 20.74 5.62 8.74
N GLU A 129 21.51 4.75 9.38
CA GLU A 129 21.03 3.88 10.44
C GLU A 129 20.42 4.69 11.60
N ARG A 130 21.08 5.78 12.03
CA ARG A 130 20.56 6.70 13.03
C ARG A 130 19.27 7.39 12.58
N THR A 131 19.27 7.95 11.36
CA THR A 131 18.09 8.63 10.81
C THR A 131 16.89 7.69 10.70
N GLN A 132 17.10 6.44 10.27
CA GLN A 132 16.04 5.43 10.16
C GLN A 132 15.35 5.15 11.51
N VAL A 133 16.13 5.09 12.61
CA VAL A 133 15.59 4.92 13.96
C VAL A 133 14.85 6.16 14.41
N LEU A 134 15.46 7.35 14.26
CA LEU A 134 14.83 8.62 14.64
C LEU A 134 13.51 8.86 13.89
N TRP A 135 13.49 8.65 12.59
CA TRP A 135 12.29 8.84 11.79
C TRP A 135 11.21 7.82 12.15
N GLY A 136 11.59 6.57 12.42
CA GLY A 136 10.64 5.55 12.86
C GLY A 136 10.01 5.89 14.22
N ILE A 137 10.79 6.46 15.15
CA ILE A 137 10.29 6.92 16.45
C ILE A 137 9.33 8.11 16.27
N ARG A 138 9.70 9.10 15.45
CA ARG A 138 8.89 10.32 15.26
C ARG A 138 7.59 10.03 14.52
N ASP A 139 7.61 9.18 13.50
CA ASP A 139 6.39 8.71 12.83
C ASP A 139 5.46 8.00 13.81
N PHE A 140 6.01 7.12 14.65
CA PHE A 140 5.24 6.43 15.67
C PHE A 140 4.62 7.40 16.70
N GLU A 141 5.40 8.35 17.22
CA GLU A 141 4.92 9.37 18.15
C GLU A 141 3.81 10.25 17.55
N HIS A 142 3.98 10.63 16.27
CA HIS A 142 2.98 11.42 15.54
C HIS A 142 1.64 10.68 15.43
N ARG A 143 1.66 9.40 15.10
CA ARG A 143 0.45 8.61 14.85
C ARG A 143 -0.20 8.08 16.13
N PHE A 144 0.58 7.47 17.00
CA PHE A 144 0.05 6.80 18.20
C PHE A 144 0.03 7.71 19.45
N GLY A 145 0.61 8.91 19.38
CA GLY A 145 0.58 9.91 20.46
C GLY A 145 1.36 9.48 21.71
N ARG A 146 2.26 8.52 21.63
CA ARG A 146 3.10 8.02 22.71
C ARG A 146 4.48 7.61 22.20
N LYS A 147 5.45 7.45 23.11
CA LYS A 147 6.76 6.88 22.76
C LYS A 147 6.65 5.39 22.48
N PRO A 148 7.40 4.87 21.49
CA PRO A 148 7.46 3.44 21.26
C PRO A 148 8.28 2.74 22.34
N GLU A 149 7.80 1.60 22.81
CA GLU A 149 8.54 0.75 23.78
C GLU A 149 9.50 -0.21 23.06
N GLY A 150 9.08 -0.70 21.90
CA GLY A 150 9.85 -1.60 21.06
C GLY A 150 9.92 -1.11 19.61
N MET A 151 10.87 -1.68 18.86
CA MET A 151 11.01 -1.39 17.42
C MET A 151 11.26 -2.67 16.65
N TRP A 152 10.50 -2.85 15.56
CA TRP A 152 10.73 -3.89 14.58
C TRP A 152 11.87 -3.51 13.63
N LEU A 153 12.81 -4.42 13.44
CA LEU A 153 13.88 -4.29 12.46
C LEU A 153 13.48 -4.96 11.15
N ALA A 154 13.78 -4.32 10.03
CA ALA A 154 13.54 -4.88 8.71
C ALA A 154 14.14 -6.30 8.61
N GLU A 155 13.30 -7.29 8.26
CA GLU A 155 13.71 -8.69 8.17
C GLU A 155 14.36 -9.25 9.46
N THR A 156 14.07 -8.66 10.59
CA THR A 156 14.77 -8.88 11.87
C THR A 156 16.31 -8.74 11.78
N ALA A 157 16.81 -8.08 10.73
CA ALA A 157 18.24 -7.95 10.48
C ALA A 157 18.93 -7.13 11.56
N VAL A 158 19.92 -7.73 12.20
CA VAL A 158 20.53 -7.19 13.42
C VAL A 158 22.05 -7.32 13.47
N ASN A 159 22.70 -6.33 14.05
CA ASN A 159 24.06 -6.38 14.58
C ASN A 159 24.14 -5.54 15.87
N THR A 160 25.24 -5.61 16.58
CA THR A 160 25.44 -4.89 17.85
C THR A 160 25.31 -3.38 17.67
N ARG A 161 25.79 -2.80 16.57
CA ARG A 161 25.66 -1.35 16.29
C ARG A 161 24.19 -0.91 16.18
N THR A 162 23.36 -1.68 15.51
CA THR A 162 21.91 -1.42 15.44
C THR A 162 21.29 -1.41 16.83
N LEU A 163 21.60 -2.40 17.68
CA LEU A 163 21.08 -2.46 19.05
C LEU A 163 21.55 -1.27 19.90
N GLU A 164 22.78 -0.79 19.72
CA GLU A 164 23.29 0.42 20.38
C GLU A 164 22.44 1.65 20.02
N ILE A 165 22.18 1.85 18.73
CA ILE A 165 21.39 3.00 18.29
C ILE A 165 19.94 2.91 18.82
N LEU A 166 19.32 1.74 18.83
CA LEU A 166 18.02 1.54 19.44
C LEU A 166 18.03 1.94 20.93
N ALA A 167 18.99 1.43 21.70
CA ALA A 167 19.12 1.72 23.11
C ALA A 167 19.49 3.19 23.40
N GLU A 168 20.26 3.85 22.52
CA GLU A 168 20.56 5.28 22.59
C GLU A 168 19.29 6.14 22.50
N HIS A 169 18.35 5.75 21.65
CA HIS A 169 17.12 6.46 21.41
C HIS A 169 15.92 5.97 22.24
N GLY A 170 16.19 5.14 23.27
CA GLY A 170 15.19 4.78 24.28
C GLY A 170 14.29 3.62 23.90
N ILE A 171 14.62 2.86 22.85
CA ILE A 171 13.92 1.61 22.51
C ILE A 171 14.30 0.54 23.53
N GLY A 172 13.30 -0.01 24.21
CA GLY A 172 13.48 -0.99 25.28
C GLY A 172 13.66 -2.43 24.79
N PHE A 173 13.06 -2.80 23.65
CA PHE A 173 13.13 -4.17 23.13
C PHE A 173 12.99 -4.26 21.60
N THR A 174 13.46 -5.40 21.08
CA THR A 174 13.17 -5.85 19.70
C THR A 174 12.92 -7.36 19.69
N ILE A 175 12.42 -7.86 18.55
CA ILE A 175 12.02 -9.25 18.34
C ILE A 175 12.93 -9.86 17.29
N LEU A 176 13.47 -11.05 17.53
CA LEU A 176 14.43 -11.73 16.67
C LEU A 176 14.04 -13.19 16.48
N ALA A 177 14.58 -13.81 15.43
CA ALA A 177 14.45 -15.23 15.22
C ALA A 177 15.37 -16.03 16.16
N PRO A 178 15.01 -17.25 16.57
CA PRO A 178 15.80 -18.04 17.52
C PRO A 178 17.26 -18.25 17.13
N HIS A 179 17.55 -18.43 15.86
CA HIS A 179 18.92 -18.66 15.36
C HIS A 179 19.82 -17.40 15.40
N GLN A 180 19.24 -16.24 15.71
CA GLN A 180 19.98 -14.98 15.87
C GLN A 180 20.61 -14.82 17.28
N ALA A 181 20.33 -15.76 18.21
CA ALA A 181 21.04 -15.85 19.46
C ALA A 181 22.37 -16.64 19.27
N ALA A 182 23.50 -16.08 19.72
CA ALA A 182 24.80 -16.75 19.67
C ALA A 182 25.12 -17.50 20.95
N ARG A 183 24.92 -16.86 22.09
CA ARG A 183 25.18 -17.46 23.42
C ARG A 183 24.34 -16.78 24.50
N VAL A 184 24.05 -17.55 25.55
CA VAL A 184 23.24 -17.11 26.70
C VAL A 184 23.93 -17.40 28.01
N ARG A 185 23.61 -16.65 29.05
CA ARG A 185 23.99 -16.97 30.43
C ARG A 185 22.92 -16.45 31.40
N LYS A 186 22.86 -17.02 32.59
CA LYS A 186 22.04 -16.46 33.67
C LYS A 186 22.71 -15.18 34.21
N ILE A 187 21.90 -14.17 34.51
CA ILE A 187 22.41 -12.91 35.08
C ILE A 187 23.21 -13.21 36.38
N GLY A 188 24.43 -12.69 36.43
CA GLY A 188 25.35 -12.90 37.57
C GLY A 188 26.29 -14.12 37.41
N GLU A 189 26.12 -14.94 36.37
CA GLU A 189 27.06 -16.01 36.05
C GLU A 189 28.15 -15.53 35.07
N GLU A 190 29.37 -16.03 35.20
CA GLU A 190 30.47 -15.66 34.32
C GLU A 190 30.46 -16.47 33.02
N LYS A 191 29.99 -17.71 33.08
CA LYS A 191 30.07 -18.66 31.97
C LYS A 191 28.98 -18.48 30.94
N TRP A 192 29.35 -18.21 29.69
CA TRP A 192 28.47 -18.22 28.55
C TRP A 192 28.27 -19.63 27.97
N THR A 193 27.02 -19.97 27.66
CA THR A 193 26.64 -21.21 26.98
C THR A 193 26.30 -20.88 25.52
N PRO A 194 27.03 -21.46 24.53
CA PRO A 194 26.68 -21.30 23.12
C PRO A 194 25.29 -21.83 22.82
N VAL A 195 24.54 -21.09 21.98
CA VAL A 195 23.25 -21.53 21.42
C VAL A 195 23.54 -22.15 20.07
N LYS A 196 23.14 -23.42 19.88
CA LYS A 196 23.24 -24.12 18.60
C LYS A 196 21.82 -24.40 18.09
N ASP A 197 21.61 -24.20 16.80
CA ASP A 197 20.40 -24.62 16.08
C ASP A 197 19.08 -24.21 16.78
N ALA A 198 18.91 -22.94 17.08
CA ALA A 198 17.72 -22.39 17.76
C ALA A 198 17.48 -22.89 19.22
N GLY A 199 18.54 -23.33 19.89
CA GLY A 199 18.48 -23.82 21.28
C GLY A 199 18.32 -22.73 22.34
N VAL A 200 17.97 -21.47 21.98
CA VAL A 200 17.51 -20.45 22.92
C VAL A 200 16.09 -20.80 23.39
N ASP A 201 15.80 -20.61 24.67
CA ASP A 201 14.46 -20.80 25.20
C ASP A 201 13.55 -19.64 24.75
N PRO A 202 12.57 -19.88 23.83
CA PRO A 202 11.73 -18.81 23.31
C PRO A 202 10.65 -18.37 24.31
N GLN A 203 10.54 -19.00 25.46
CA GLN A 203 9.46 -18.74 26.44
C GLN A 203 9.83 -17.71 27.51
N MET A 204 10.88 -16.92 27.29
CA MET A 204 11.30 -15.84 28.21
C MET A 204 11.91 -14.66 27.47
N ALA A 205 11.99 -13.51 28.14
CA ALA A 205 12.74 -12.35 27.70
C ALA A 205 14.23 -12.48 28.09
N TYR A 206 15.10 -11.88 27.27
CA TYR A 206 16.56 -11.79 27.52
C TYR A 206 16.98 -10.32 27.59
N VAL A 207 18.06 -10.04 28.30
CA VAL A 207 18.73 -8.75 28.25
C VAL A 207 20.04 -8.88 27.47
N CYS A 208 20.25 -7.98 26.51
CA CYS A 208 21.50 -7.88 25.76
C CYS A 208 22.33 -6.73 26.31
N PRO A 209 23.45 -6.99 27.04
CA PRO A 209 24.38 -5.94 27.45
C PRO A 209 25.16 -5.45 26.23
N LEU A 210 25.25 -4.13 26.09
CA LEU A 210 25.85 -3.45 24.94
C LEU A 210 27.21 -2.84 25.31
N PRO A 211 28.11 -2.62 24.33
CA PRO A 211 29.43 -2.03 24.54
C PRO A 211 29.40 -0.66 25.24
N SER A 212 28.39 0.15 24.99
CA SER A 212 28.18 1.45 25.66
C SER A 212 27.85 1.37 27.14
N GLY A 213 27.60 0.17 27.67
CA GLY A 213 27.06 -0.05 29.02
C GLY A 213 25.54 0.01 29.09
N LYS A 214 24.84 0.41 28.01
CA LYS A 214 23.38 0.32 27.92
C LYS A 214 22.93 -1.13 27.75
N LYS A 215 21.63 -1.33 27.81
CA LYS A 215 21.00 -2.65 27.70
C LYS A 215 19.74 -2.51 26.84
N ILE A 216 19.43 -3.57 26.07
CA ILE A 216 18.18 -3.72 25.35
C ILE A 216 17.63 -5.13 25.58
N HIS A 217 16.30 -5.28 25.62
CA HIS A 217 15.68 -6.59 25.77
C HIS A 217 15.43 -7.23 24.40
N LEU A 218 15.62 -8.54 24.32
CA LEU A 218 15.41 -9.33 23.13
C LEU A 218 14.41 -10.44 23.40
N PHE A 219 13.46 -10.59 22.48
CA PHE A 219 12.51 -11.70 22.44
C PHE A 219 12.81 -12.57 21.23
N PHE A 220 12.95 -13.88 21.44
CA PHE A 220 13.15 -14.86 20.37
C PHE A 220 11.88 -15.66 20.19
N TYR A 221 11.14 -15.44 19.10
CA TYR A 221 9.85 -16.09 18.88
C TYR A 221 9.95 -17.60 18.67
N ASP A 222 8.85 -18.35 18.90
CA ASP A 222 8.78 -19.78 18.60
C ASP A 222 8.81 -20.02 17.08
N GLY A 223 9.98 -20.37 16.56
CA GLY A 223 10.22 -20.53 15.12
C GLY A 223 9.37 -21.64 14.48
N PRO A 224 9.28 -22.84 15.06
CA PRO A 224 8.39 -23.90 14.58
C PRO A 224 6.93 -23.46 14.41
N ILE A 225 6.32 -22.86 15.43
CA ILE A 225 4.91 -22.42 15.34
C ILE A 225 4.77 -21.27 14.32
N ALA A 226 5.67 -20.29 14.33
CA ALA A 226 5.65 -19.19 13.35
C ALA A 226 5.69 -19.71 11.90
N ARG A 227 6.52 -20.75 11.64
CA ARG A 227 6.58 -21.42 10.33
C ARG A 227 5.28 -22.14 9.99
N GLU A 228 4.66 -22.84 10.94
CA GLU A 228 3.38 -23.54 10.72
C GLU A 228 2.27 -22.52 10.41
N VAL A 229 2.24 -21.36 11.07
CA VAL A 229 1.31 -20.27 10.79
C VAL A 229 1.53 -19.70 9.38
N ALA A 230 2.79 -19.46 8.99
CA ALA A 230 3.10 -18.81 7.72
C ALA A 230 2.98 -19.73 6.50
N PHE A 231 3.27 -21.06 6.64
CA PHE A 231 3.48 -21.93 5.49
C PHE A 231 2.72 -23.27 5.56
N ALA A 232 1.91 -23.50 6.61
CA ALA A 232 1.09 -24.70 6.75
C ALA A 232 -0.37 -24.33 7.07
N ASP A 233 -1.22 -25.31 7.24
CA ASP A 233 -2.67 -25.15 7.33
C ASP A 233 -3.17 -24.79 8.74
N LEU A 234 -2.31 -24.23 9.61
CA LEU A 234 -2.65 -23.93 10.99
C LEU A 234 -3.76 -22.87 11.13
N LEU A 235 -3.85 -21.95 10.15
CA LEU A 235 -4.87 -20.91 10.10
C LEU A 235 -6.22 -21.37 9.51
N GLU A 236 -6.39 -22.64 9.14
CA GLU A 236 -7.69 -23.18 8.77
C GLU A 236 -8.64 -23.33 9.97
N SER A 237 -8.08 -23.36 11.19
CA SER A 237 -8.87 -23.54 12.41
C SER A 237 -8.29 -22.75 13.58
N GLY A 238 -9.03 -21.76 14.09
CA GLY A 238 -8.65 -21.01 15.30
C GLY A 238 -8.54 -21.90 16.55
N VAL A 239 -9.27 -23.01 16.63
CA VAL A 239 -9.13 -24.00 17.72
C VAL A 239 -7.79 -24.73 17.63
N ASN A 240 -7.42 -25.21 16.44
CA ASN A 240 -6.14 -25.89 16.22
C ASN A 240 -4.98 -24.94 16.50
N PHE A 241 -5.11 -23.69 16.07
CA PHE A 241 -4.12 -22.65 16.35
C PHE A 241 -3.96 -22.42 17.86
N ALA A 242 -5.06 -22.25 18.60
CA ALA A 242 -5.02 -22.13 20.06
C ALA A 242 -4.38 -23.36 20.73
N ASN A 243 -4.79 -24.57 20.34
CA ASN A 243 -4.25 -25.81 20.88
C ASN A 243 -2.74 -25.96 20.59
N ARG A 244 -2.29 -25.54 19.41
CA ARG A 244 -0.87 -25.57 19.05
C ARG A 244 -0.03 -24.66 19.93
N LEU A 245 -0.51 -23.42 20.21
CA LEU A 245 0.14 -22.49 21.14
C LEU A 245 0.16 -23.01 22.58
N LEU A 246 -0.97 -23.59 23.04
CA LEU A 246 -1.10 -24.14 24.37
C LEU A 246 -0.24 -25.40 24.58
N GLY A 247 -0.07 -26.17 23.51
CA GLY A 247 0.63 -27.48 23.56
C GLY A 247 2.13 -27.41 23.84
N VAL A 248 2.76 -26.23 23.73
CA VAL A 248 4.19 -26.08 24.02
C VAL A 248 4.48 -25.66 25.46
N PHE A 249 3.45 -25.34 26.26
CA PHE A 249 3.67 -25.09 27.68
C PHE A 249 4.05 -26.38 28.42
N PRO A 250 5.07 -26.33 29.28
CA PRO A 250 5.41 -27.46 30.14
C PRO A 250 4.23 -27.86 31.02
N ARG A 251 4.15 -29.15 31.38
CA ARG A 251 3.09 -29.65 32.27
C ARG A 251 3.22 -29.11 33.70
N ASP A 252 4.46 -29.01 34.19
CA ASP A 252 4.78 -28.50 35.52
C ASP A 252 5.35 -27.07 35.40
N GLN A 253 4.54 -26.07 35.77
CA GLN A 253 4.90 -24.66 35.64
C GLN A 253 5.09 -24.00 37.00
N HIS A 254 6.34 -23.85 37.38
CA HIS A 254 6.71 -23.09 38.58
C HIS A 254 7.02 -21.62 38.34
N HIS A 255 7.21 -21.22 37.04
CA HIS A 255 7.55 -19.87 36.63
C HIS A 255 6.69 -19.41 35.47
N PRO A 256 6.40 -18.10 35.34
CA PRO A 256 5.74 -17.54 34.19
C PRO A 256 6.47 -17.88 32.89
N ARG A 257 5.71 -18.28 31.87
CA ARG A 257 6.19 -18.65 30.53
C ARG A 257 5.43 -17.87 29.46
N LEU A 258 6.16 -17.37 28.48
CA LEU A 258 5.63 -16.67 27.31
C LEU A 258 5.72 -17.56 26.08
N VAL A 259 4.60 -17.96 25.52
CA VAL A 259 4.58 -18.53 24.16
C VAL A 259 4.27 -17.40 23.21
N HIS A 260 5.21 -17.08 22.32
CA HIS A 260 5.01 -16.02 21.38
C HIS A 260 5.54 -16.35 19.98
N ILE A 261 4.86 -15.81 18.99
CA ILE A 261 5.19 -15.95 17.57
C ILE A 261 5.29 -14.59 16.92
N ALA A 262 6.05 -14.51 15.84
CA ALA A 262 6.12 -13.36 14.94
C ALA A 262 6.09 -13.86 13.49
N THR A 263 5.21 -13.26 12.69
CA THR A 263 5.04 -13.55 11.25
C THR A 263 4.79 -12.25 10.50
N ASP A 264 4.89 -12.31 9.17
CA ASP A 264 4.31 -11.26 8.33
C ASP A 264 2.83 -11.13 8.66
N GLY A 265 2.35 -9.92 8.83
CA GLY A 265 0.96 -9.62 9.17
C GLY A 265 -0.01 -10.02 8.06
N GLU A 266 0.45 -9.95 6.80
CA GLU A 266 -0.29 -10.34 5.61
C GLU A 266 -0.65 -11.83 5.59
N THR A 267 0.01 -12.63 6.42
CA THR A 267 -0.36 -14.02 6.70
C THR A 267 -1.80 -14.15 7.20
N TYR A 268 -2.28 -13.15 7.96
CA TYR A 268 -3.62 -13.14 8.54
C TYR A 268 -4.66 -12.48 7.62
N GLY A 269 -4.74 -12.90 6.37
CA GLY A 269 -5.75 -12.43 5.42
C GLY A 269 -5.34 -12.59 3.96
N HIS A 270 -4.19 -12.04 3.56
CA HIS A 270 -3.73 -12.08 2.18
C HIS A 270 -3.10 -13.44 1.81
N HIS A 271 -2.12 -13.93 2.58
CA HIS A 271 -1.48 -15.22 2.29
C HIS A 271 -2.39 -16.40 2.61
N HIS A 272 -3.19 -16.28 3.65
CA HIS A 272 -4.21 -17.27 4.02
C HIS A 272 -5.56 -16.56 4.16
N SER A 273 -6.44 -16.79 3.19
CA SER A 273 -7.81 -16.25 3.22
C SER A 273 -8.50 -16.59 4.53
N PHE A 274 -9.16 -15.62 5.16
CA PHE A 274 -9.80 -15.74 6.48
C PHE A 274 -8.85 -16.02 7.65
N GLY A 275 -7.55 -15.81 7.48
CA GLY A 275 -6.56 -15.94 8.55
C GLY A 275 -6.82 -15.00 9.74
N ASP A 276 -7.42 -13.82 9.48
CA ASP A 276 -7.93 -12.89 10.48
C ASP A 276 -8.95 -13.55 11.42
N MET A 277 -9.86 -14.35 10.85
CA MET A 277 -10.90 -15.06 11.62
C MET A 277 -10.31 -16.20 12.46
N ALA A 278 -9.31 -16.91 11.95
CA ALA A 278 -8.60 -17.91 12.73
C ALA A 278 -7.86 -17.28 13.92
N LEU A 279 -7.22 -16.13 13.69
CA LEU A 279 -6.54 -15.34 14.73
C LEU A 279 -7.54 -14.84 15.79
N SER A 280 -8.63 -14.18 15.37
CA SER A 280 -9.64 -13.66 16.31
C SER A 280 -10.29 -14.77 17.14
N TYR A 281 -10.62 -15.92 16.51
CA TYR A 281 -11.16 -17.05 17.24
C TYR A 281 -10.16 -17.68 18.20
N CYS A 282 -8.89 -17.83 17.80
CA CYS A 282 -7.81 -18.32 18.66
C CYS A 282 -7.69 -17.49 19.93
N LEU A 283 -7.54 -16.16 19.78
CA LEU A 283 -7.41 -15.24 20.91
C LEU A 283 -8.66 -15.24 21.80
N HIS A 284 -9.83 -15.24 21.19
CA HIS A 284 -11.10 -15.33 21.91
C HIS A 284 -11.24 -16.64 22.68
N HIS A 285 -10.95 -17.79 22.07
CA HIS A 285 -11.02 -19.09 22.69
C HIS A 285 -10.08 -19.20 23.91
N ILE A 286 -8.85 -18.75 23.77
CA ILE A 286 -7.87 -18.73 24.85
C ILE A 286 -8.36 -17.88 26.03
N ALA A 287 -8.85 -16.67 25.74
CA ALA A 287 -9.29 -15.72 26.76
C ALA A 287 -10.62 -16.18 27.43
N SER A 288 -11.64 -16.56 26.66
CA SER A 288 -12.96 -16.92 27.18
C SER A 288 -12.95 -18.21 28.01
N GLN A 289 -12.10 -19.16 27.64
CA GLN A 289 -11.94 -20.43 28.38
C GLN A 289 -10.84 -20.33 29.46
N ASN A 290 -10.25 -19.15 29.68
CA ASN A 290 -9.21 -18.90 30.65
C ASN A 290 -8.03 -19.91 30.58
N LEU A 291 -7.58 -20.26 29.33
CA LEU A 291 -6.56 -21.28 29.10
C LEU A 291 -5.13 -20.72 29.24
N ALA A 292 -4.94 -19.43 28.92
CA ALA A 292 -3.75 -18.65 29.10
C ALA A 292 -4.11 -17.15 29.15
N GLN A 293 -3.18 -16.30 29.58
CA GLN A 293 -3.34 -14.84 29.51
C GLN A 293 -2.77 -14.35 28.20
N VAL A 294 -3.61 -13.66 27.40
CA VAL A 294 -3.13 -12.91 26.24
C VAL A 294 -2.40 -11.68 26.76
N THR A 295 -1.22 -11.39 26.25
CA THR A 295 -0.35 -10.28 26.64
C THR A 295 0.37 -9.70 25.44
N ILE A 296 1.09 -8.60 25.65
CA ILE A 296 2.02 -7.97 24.71
C ILE A 296 3.40 -7.85 25.33
N TYR A 297 4.44 -7.58 24.53
CA TYR A 297 5.83 -7.62 24.99
C TYR A 297 6.13 -6.63 26.12
N GLY A 298 5.64 -5.39 26.04
CA GLY A 298 5.84 -4.38 27.08
C GLY A 298 5.26 -4.82 28.43
N GLU A 299 3.99 -5.25 28.43
CA GLU A 299 3.34 -5.74 29.65
C GLU A 299 4.04 -6.97 30.24
N TYR A 300 4.45 -7.92 29.41
CA TYR A 300 5.16 -9.11 29.87
C TYR A 300 6.50 -8.76 30.52
N LEU A 301 7.25 -7.85 29.90
CA LEU A 301 8.56 -7.41 30.38
C LEU A 301 8.47 -6.64 31.71
N GLU A 302 7.43 -5.82 31.90
CA GLU A 302 7.17 -5.14 33.18
C GLU A 302 6.87 -6.15 34.27
N LYS A 303 6.00 -7.13 34.01
CA LYS A 303 5.61 -8.15 34.99
C LYS A 303 6.72 -9.15 35.30
N PHE A 304 7.56 -9.49 34.32
CA PHE A 304 8.56 -10.54 34.42
C PHE A 304 9.91 -10.09 33.83
N PRO A 305 10.72 -9.38 34.60
CA PRO A 305 12.04 -8.94 34.16
C PRO A 305 12.91 -10.11 33.68
N ALA A 306 13.74 -9.86 32.68
CA ALA A 306 14.65 -10.86 32.14
C ALA A 306 15.61 -11.40 33.18
N THR A 307 15.81 -12.72 33.22
CA THR A 307 16.71 -13.42 34.16
C THR A 307 18.01 -13.89 33.52
N HIS A 308 18.08 -13.82 32.18
CA HIS A 308 19.22 -14.26 31.38
C HIS A 308 19.74 -13.15 30.49
N GLU A 309 21.03 -13.15 30.27
CA GLU A 309 21.70 -12.35 29.26
C GLU A 309 21.87 -13.14 27.96
N VAL A 310 21.87 -12.43 26.86
CA VAL A 310 22.09 -12.99 25.52
C VAL A 310 23.07 -12.12 24.74
N GLN A 311 23.86 -12.74 23.88
CA GLN A 311 24.60 -12.10 22.80
C GLN A 311 24.07 -12.62 21.47
N ILE A 312 23.94 -11.71 20.51
CA ILE A 312 23.40 -12.02 19.18
C ILE A 312 24.47 -12.60 18.26
N ALA A 313 24.01 -13.29 17.22
CA ALA A 313 24.82 -13.63 16.05
C ALA A 313 24.79 -12.41 15.10
N GLU A 314 25.96 -11.84 14.85
CA GLU A 314 26.15 -10.62 14.07
C GLU A 314 25.72 -10.76 12.62
N ASN A 315 25.08 -9.70 12.07
CA ASN A 315 24.69 -9.61 10.68
C ASN A 315 23.78 -10.76 10.23
N THR A 316 22.79 -11.09 11.04
CA THR A 316 21.82 -12.14 10.78
C THR A 316 20.43 -11.57 10.56
N SER A 317 19.54 -12.32 9.90
CA SER A 317 18.14 -11.98 9.63
C SER A 317 17.27 -13.24 9.65
N TRP A 318 15.95 -13.11 9.70
CA TRP A 318 15.04 -14.26 9.74
C TRP A 318 14.87 -14.96 8.37
N SER A 319 15.05 -14.23 7.25
CA SER A 319 14.72 -14.69 5.90
C SER A 319 15.93 -15.00 5.03
N CYS A 320 17.17 -14.93 5.58
CA CYS A 320 18.38 -15.31 4.86
C CYS A 320 19.26 -16.24 5.70
N ALA A 321 19.41 -17.49 5.26
CA ALA A 321 20.26 -18.48 5.91
C ALA A 321 21.76 -18.08 5.94
N HIS A 322 22.17 -17.11 5.12
CA HIS A 322 23.54 -16.59 5.02
C HIS A 322 23.70 -15.22 5.74
N GLY A 323 22.82 -14.93 6.71
CA GLY A 323 22.83 -13.68 7.45
C GLY A 323 22.09 -12.56 6.76
N VAL A 324 22.78 -11.59 6.17
CA VAL A 324 22.20 -10.46 5.41
C VAL A 324 22.59 -10.46 3.93
N GLU A 325 23.14 -11.59 3.45
CA GLU A 325 23.67 -11.69 2.10
C GLU A 325 22.61 -11.55 0.99
N ARG A 326 21.33 -11.81 1.28
CA ARG A 326 20.23 -11.60 0.34
C ARG A 326 20.22 -10.19 -0.24
N TRP A 327 20.64 -9.20 0.53
CA TRP A 327 20.59 -7.77 0.15
C TRP A 327 21.90 -7.21 -0.40
N ARG A 328 22.90 -8.06 -0.65
CA ARG A 328 24.19 -7.63 -1.22
C ARG A 328 24.92 -8.65 -2.07
N SER A 329 24.44 -9.89 -2.15
CA SER A 329 25.16 -10.94 -2.90
C SER A 329 24.24 -12.00 -3.52
N ASP A 330 24.80 -12.82 -4.39
CA ASP A 330 24.16 -14.00 -4.98
C ASP A 330 24.23 -15.17 -3.98
N CYS A 331 23.53 -15.07 -2.87
CA CYS A 331 23.52 -16.08 -1.81
C CYS A 331 22.63 -17.29 -2.10
N GLY A 332 21.87 -17.28 -3.19
CA GLY A 332 20.95 -18.34 -3.56
C GLY A 332 19.60 -18.33 -2.83
N CYS A 333 19.40 -17.46 -1.82
CA CYS A 333 18.09 -17.29 -1.18
C CYS A 333 17.11 -16.66 -2.15
N LYS A 334 15.98 -17.34 -2.41
CA LYS A 334 14.94 -16.93 -3.35
C LYS A 334 13.56 -17.32 -2.83
N ILE A 335 12.50 -16.69 -3.38
CA ILE A 335 11.12 -17.05 -3.04
C ILE A 335 10.73 -18.35 -3.72
N GLY A 336 11.26 -18.61 -4.90
CA GLY A 336 10.98 -19.83 -5.68
C GLY A 336 10.06 -19.54 -6.87
N GLY A 337 9.92 -20.50 -7.77
CA GLY A 337 9.01 -20.41 -8.92
C GLY A 337 9.70 -20.59 -10.27
N HIS A 338 10.84 -19.98 -10.50
CA HIS A 338 11.55 -20.11 -11.77
C HIS A 338 12.84 -20.92 -11.65
N ARG A 339 12.88 -22.10 -12.28
CA ARG A 339 14.11 -22.91 -12.38
C ARG A 339 15.15 -22.17 -13.21
N GLY A 340 16.38 -22.09 -12.71
CA GLY A 340 17.50 -21.45 -13.42
C GLY A 340 17.70 -19.97 -13.14
N TRP A 341 16.77 -19.31 -12.50
CA TRP A 341 16.95 -17.92 -12.07
C TRP A 341 18.03 -17.82 -10.98
N HIS A 342 18.86 -16.77 -11.09
CA HIS A 342 19.97 -16.45 -10.17
C HIS A 342 19.77 -15.06 -9.57
N GLN A 343 20.54 -14.74 -8.52
CA GLN A 343 20.50 -13.46 -7.85
C GLN A 343 21.80 -12.65 -8.04
N LYS A 344 22.54 -12.90 -9.11
CA LYS A 344 23.80 -12.21 -9.46
C LYS A 344 23.64 -10.70 -9.61
N TRP A 345 22.44 -10.23 -9.93
CA TRP A 345 22.11 -8.82 -10.06
C TRP A 345 22.15 -8.05 -8.73
N ARG A 346 22.02 -8.74 -7.58
CA ARG A 346 21.94 -8.11 -6.26
C ARG A 346 23.18 -7.33 -5.88
N ALA A 347 24.37 -7.88 -6.12
CA ALA A 347 25.63 -7.22 -5.78
C ALA A 347 25.91 -5.97 -6.62
N PRO A 348 25.83 -6.00 -7.96
CA PRO A 348 26.00 -4.78 -8.77
C PRO A 348 24.94 -3.71 -8.49
N LEU A 349 23.70 -4.09 -8.27
CA LEU A 349 22.66 -3.16 -7.85
C LEU A 349 23.06 -2.45 -6.54
N ARG A 350 23.49 -3.23 -5.53
CA ARG A 350 23.97 -2.67 -4.26
C ARG A 350 25.14 -1.73 -4.45
N GLN A 351 26.11 -2.10 -5.29
CA GLN A 351 27.27 -1.28 -5.61
C GLN A 351 26.89 0.04 -6.28
N ALA A 352 25.93 0.01 -7.21
CA ALA A 352 25.45 1.21 -7.89
C ALA A 352 24.81 2.20 -6.90
N LEU A 353 23.95 1.69 -6.01
CA LEU A 353 23.27 2.52 -5.01
C LEU A 353 24.23 3.03 -3.93
N ASP A 354 25.16 2.20 -3.46
CA ASP A 354 26.18 2.61 -2.48
C ASP A 354 27.11 3.69 -3.08
N TRP A 355 27.52 3.51 -4.35
CA TRP A 355 28.31 4.51 -5.07
C TRP A 355 27.53 5.84 -5.16
N LEU A 356 26.27 5.82 -5.56
CA LEU A 356 25.44 7.01 -5.71
C LEU A 356 25.31 7.76 -4.37
N ARG A 357 24.92 7.06 -3.31
CA ARG A 357 24.81 7.61 -1.95
C ARG A 357 26.09 8.25 -1.48
N ASP A 358 27.20 7.52 -1.59
CA ASP A 358 28.50 7.93 -1.03
C ASP A 358 29.12 9.06 -1.84
N THR A 359 28.90 9.10 -3.16
CA THR A 359 29.32 10.21 -4.02
C THR A 359 28.55 11.49 -3.70
N LEU A 360 27.25 11.41 -3.46
CA LEU A 360 26.40 12.59 -3.25
C LEU A 360 26.45 13.15 -1.81
N ALA A 361 26.91 12.37 -0.84
CA ALA A 361 26.96 12.80 0.55
C ALA A 361 27.85 14.05 0.75
N PRO A 362 29.05 14.18 0.19
CA PRO A 362 29.87 15.40 0.29
C PRO A 362 29.21 16.61 -0.39
N PHE A 363 28.55 16.42 -1.55
CA PHE A 363 27.82 17.51 -2.24
C PHE A 363 26.66 18.02 -1.38
N TYR A 364 25.91 17.13 -0.78
CA TYR A 364 24.84 17.49 0.17
C TYR A 364 25.40 18.30 1.34
N GLU A 365 26.49 17.83 1.98
CA GLU A 365 27.11 18.53 3.10
C GLU A 365 27.59 19.94 2.70
N GLU A 366 28.30 20.06 1.59
CA GLU A 366 28.83 21.33 1.11
C GLU A 366 27.73 22.34 0.88
N HIS A 367 26.70 21.96 0.12
CA HIS A 367 25.61 22.85 -0.23
C HIS A 367 24.72 23.19 0.96
N MET A 368 24.43 22.22 1.83
CA MET A 368 23.58 22.44 3.00
C MET A 368 24.26 23.30 4.07
N ARG A 369 25.61 23.29 4.17
CA ARG A 369 26.39 24.16 5.09
C ARG A 369 26.17 25.64 4.81
N ALA A 370 25.75 26.03 3.63
CA ALA A 370 25.37 27.41 3.34
C ALA A 370 24.14 27.85 4.16
N PHE A 371 23.28 26.91 4.54
CA PHE A 371 21.97 27.16 5.17
C PHE A 371 21.93 26.72 6.63
N ALA A 372 22.72 25.73 7.03
CA ALA A 372 22.69 25.16 8.37
C ALA A 372 24.08 24.82 8.90
N ALA A 373 24.25 24.86 10.23
CA ALA A 373 25.52 24.51 10.88
C ALA A 373 25.82 23.00 10.83
N ASP A 374 24.78 22.18 10.98
CA ASP A 374 24.87 20.72 10.91
C ASP A 374 23.89 20.18 9.86
N PRO A 375 24.36 19.87 8.64
CA PRO A 375 23.55 19.34 7.56
C PRO A 375 22.79 18.04 7.94
N TRP A 376 23.43 17.16 8.70
CA TRP A 376 22.82 15.88 9.04
C TRP A 376 21.76 16.00 10.12
N ALA A 377 21.90 16.93 11.05
CA ALA A 377 20.85 17.23 12.03
C ALA A 377 19.59 17.81 11.35
N VAL A 378 19.78 18.65 10.28
CA VAL A 378 18.64 19.11 9.48
C VAL A 378 17.93 17.97 8.77
N ARG A 379 18.69 17.03 8.19
CA ARG A 379 18.11 15.81 7.60
C ARG A 379 17.36 14.99 8.63
N ASP A 380 17.93 14.78 9.83
CA ASP A 380 17.28 14.03 10.89
C ASP A 380 15.94 14.67 11.31
N SER A 381 15.86 16.00 11.29
CA SER A 381 14.65 16.75 11.61
C SER A 381 13.64 16.82 10.47
N TYR A 382 14.00 16.43 9.24
CA TYR A 382 13.13 16.56 8.06
C TYR A 382 11.88 15.69 8.12
N ILE A 383 11.85 14.69 8.99
CA ILE A 383 10.66 13.88 9.26
C ILE A 383 9.43 14.73 9.63
N GLU A 384 9.62 15.85 10.33
CA GLU A 384 8.53 16.76 10.69
C GLU A 384 7.83 17.34 9.44
N VAL A 385 8.59 17.59 8.37
CA VAL A 385 8.06 18.05 7.09
C VAL A 385 7.42 16.90 6.30
N ILE A 386 7.99 15.70 6.37
CA ILE A 386 7.43 14.51 5.68
C ILE A 386 6.06 14.16 6.26
N LEU A 387 5.90 14.27 7.59
CA LEU A 387 4.65 13.96 8.30
C LEU A 387 3.58 15.04 8.10
N ASP A 388 3.99 16.30 7.96
CA ASP A 388 3.08 17.42 7.76
C ASP A 388 3.70 18.46 6.83
N ARG A 389 3.21 18.52 5.59
CA ARG A 389 3.66 19.43 4.54
C ARG A 389 2.88 20.75 4.51
N ASP A 390 2.10 21.05 5.54
CA ASP A 390 1.47 22.37 5.65
C ASP A 390 2.50 23.48 5.60
N THR A 391 2.17 24.55 4.87
CA THR A 391 3.11 25.66 4.65
C THR A 391 3.63 26.24 5.94
N GLN A 392 2.78 26.37 6.98
CA GLN A 392 3.20 26.92 8.26
C GLN A 392 4.17 25.99 8.98
N ASN A 393 3.98 24.69 8.92
CA ASN A 393 4.89 23.70 9.49
C ASN A 393 6.25 23.72 8.80
N VAL A 394 6.28 23.78 7.47
CA VAL A 394 7.53 23.89 6.68
C VAL A 394 8.26 25.19 6.98
N GLU A 395 7.55 26.31 7.12
CA GLU A 395 8.16 27.59 7.52
C GLU A 395 8.75 27.54 8.95
N ASN A 396 8.09 26.85 9.87
CA ASN A 396 8.60 26.63 11.22
C ASN A 396 9.86 25.74 11.19
N PHE A 397 9.87 24.71 10.34
CA PHE A 397 11.05 23.86 10.16
C PHE A 397 12.26 24.68 9.70
N PHE A 398 12.12 25.59 8.73
CA PHE A 398 13.22 26.46 8.32
C PHE A 398 13.73 27.34 9.47
N LYS A 399 12.83 27.98 10.23
CA LYS A 399 13.19 28.83 11.37
C LYS A 399 13.97 28.08 12.44
N GLN A 400 13.67 26.81 12.66
CA GLN A 400 14.30 25.99 13.69
C GLN A 400 15.65 25.40 13.26
N ASN A 401 15.79 25.07 11.96
CA ASN A 401 16.91 24.27 11.47
C ASN A 401 17.89 25.05 10.58
N CYS A 402 17.51 26.22 10.08
CA CYS A 402 18.37 27.04 9.21
C CYS A 402 18.92 28.27 9.95
N ARG A 403 20.03 28.84 9.45
CA ARG A 403 20.79 29.91 10.11
C ARG A 403 20.09 31.26 10.16
N ALA A 404 19.30 31.58 9.13
CA ALA A 404 18.65 32.88 8.95
C ALA A 404 17.35 32.72 8.18
N GLU A 405 16.62 33.81 8.01
CA GLU A 405 15.46 33.83 7.13
C GLU A 405 15.90 33.56 5.68
N LEU A 406 15.39 32.48 5.09
CA LEU A 406 15.72 32.05 3.74
C LEU A 406 14.85 32.79 2.71
N LYS A 407 15.46 33.17 1.59
CA LYS A 407 14.72 33.62 0.40
C LYS A 407 13.93 32.45 -0.23
N ALA A 408 12.96 32.74 -1.07
CA ALA A 408 12.13 31.72 -1.73
C ALA A 408 12.99 30.68 -2.48
N GLU A 409 13.96 31.12 -3.28
CA GLU A 409 14.87 30.26 -4.03
C GLU A 409 15.74 29.37 -3.12
N GLU A 410 16.15 29.91 -1.97
CA GLU A 410 16.95 29.18 -0.97
C GLU A 410 16.11 28.10 -0.28
N LYS A 411 14.83 28.38 0.00
CA LYS A 411 13.87 27.39 0.54
C LYS A 411 13.69 26.23 -0.43
N VAL A 412 13.49 26.50 -1.73
CA VAL A 412 13.42 25.50 -2.78
C VAL A 412 14.69 24.64 -2.78
N LYS A 413 15.88 25.29 -2.74
CA LYS A 413 17.15 24.56 -2.75
C LYS A 413 17.31 23.66 -1.52
N VAL A 414 16.94 24.13 -0.33
CA VAL A 414 16.99 23.33 0.91
C VAL A 414 16.04 22.13 0.82
N LEU A 415 14.78 22.33 0.38
CA LEU A 415 13.83 21.22 0.21
C LEU A 415 14.33 20.19 -0.80
N ARG A 416 14.85 20.62 -1.94
CA ARG A 416 15.42 19.71 -2.96
C ARG A 416 16.61 18.91 -2.43
N LEU A 417 17.49 19.52 -1.63
CA LEU A 417 18.61 18.83 -0.95
C LEU A 417 18.10 17.78 0.05
N LEU A 418 17.03 18.08 0.78
CA LEU A 418 16.44 17.15 1.76
C LEU A 418 15.66 16.02 1.07
N GLU A 419 14.94 16.31 -0.02
CA GLU A 419 14.28 15.28 -0.84
C GLU A 419 15.30 14.36 -1.52
N LEU A 420 16.44 14.89 -1.97
CA LEU A 420 17.55 14.06 -2.46
C LEU A 420 17.98 13.04 -1.39
N GLN A 421 18.15 13.47 -0.14
CA GLN A 421 18.52 12.57 0.96
C GLN A 421 17.39 11.59 1.34
N ARG A 422 16.14 12.04 1.30
CA ARG A 422 14.97 11.16 1.54
C ARG A 422 14.93 10.02 0.52
N HIS A 423 15.03 10.34 -0.77
CA HIS A 423 15.03 9.32 -1.82
C HIS A 423 16.28 8.44 -1.81
N ALA A 424 17.45 9.00 -1.42
CA ALA A 424 18.68 8.24 -1.23
C ALA A 424 18.57 7.20 -0.09
N MET A 425 17.64 7.36 0.86
CA MET A 425 17.32 6.34 1.86
C MET A 425 16.25 5.38 1.36
N LEU A 426 15.22 5.85 0.66
CA LEU A 426 14.15 5.03 0.08
C LEU A 426 14.68 3.97 -0.90
N MET A 427 15.75 4.27 -1.65
CA MET A 427 16.35 3.31 -2.58
C MET A 427 16.96 2.07 -1.89
N TYR A 428 17.01 2.04 -0.54
CA TYR A 428 17.48 0.88 0.25
C TYR A 428 16.37 0.08 0.90
N THR A 429 15.12 0.32 0.54
CA THR A 429 13.99 -0.50 0.98
C THR A 429 14.25 -1.98 0.70
N SER A 430 14.12 -2.84 1.71
CA SER A 430 14.57 -4.24 1.67
C SER A 430 13.94 -5.07 0.55
N CYS A 431 12.67 -4.79 0.20
CA CYS A 431 11.93 -5.51 -0.84
C CYS A 431 12.58 -5.41 -2.21
N GLY A 432 13.38 -4.37 -2.49
CA GLY A 432 14.11 -4.23 -3.75
C GLY A 432 15.08 -5.37 -4.06
N TRP A 433 15.52 -6.13 -3.04
CA TRP A 433 16.38 -7.31 -3.19
C TRP A 433 15.71 -8.61 -2.79
N PHE A 434 14.52 -8.57 -2.22
CA PHE A 434 13.89 -9.75 -1.64
C PHE A 434 13.45 -10.75 -2.71
N PHE A 435 12.89 -10.26 -3.82
CA PHE A 435 12.38 -11.05 -4.93
C PHE A 435 13.49 -11.56 -5.86
N ASP A 436 13.11 -12.32 -6.88
CA ASP A 436 14.07 -13.13 -7.65
C ASP A 436 14.55 -12.42 -8.94
N GLU A 437 13.99 -11.24 -9.28
CA GLU A 437 14.28 -10.52 -10.53
C GLU A 437 14.37 -9.00 -10.33
N ILE A 438 15.41 -8.38 -10.90
CA ILE A 438 15.66 -6.95 -10.80
C ILE A 438 14.58 -6.08 -11.47
N SER A 439 13.90 -6.62 -12.48
CA SER A 439 12.80 -5.95 -13.18
C SER A 439 11.42 -6.16 -12.53
N GLY A 440 11.37 -6.84 -11.37
CA GLY A 440 10.18 -6.88 -10.54
C GLY A 440 9.77 -5.49 -10.05
N ILE A 441 8.50 -5.32 -9.69
CA ILE A 441 7.96 -4.01 -9.30
C ILE A 441 8.76 -3.37 -8.15
N GLU A 442 9.26 -4.15 -7.20
CA GLU A 442 10.05 -3.66 -6.06
C GLU A 442 11.48 -3.28 -6.48
N GLY A 443 12.10 -4.03 -7.42
CA GLY A 443 13.40 -3.70 -7.99
C GLY A 443 13.33 -2.41 -8.81
N VAL A 444 12.28 -2.26 -9.64
CA VAL A 444 12.02 -1.04 -10.40
C VAL A 444 11.76 0.13 -9.47
N GLN A 445 11.01 -0.06 -8.38
CA GLN A 445 10.70 0.99 -7.42
C GLN A 445 11.96 1.62 -6.80
N ILE A 446 12.92 0.79 -6.34
CA ILE A 446 14.16 1.33 -5.77
C ILE A 446 15.05 2.00 -6.84
N LEU A 447 15.00 1.54 -8.10
CA LEU A 447 15.65 2.20 -9.23
C LEU A 447 14.97 3.54 -9.58
N GLN A 448 13.66 3.67 -9.42
CA GLN A 448 12.94 4.95 -9.58
C GLN A 448 13.36 5.95 -8.49
N TYR A 449 13.52 5.53 -7.23
CA TYR A 449 14.09 6.40 -6.19
C TYR A 449 15.51 6.85 -6.54
N ALA A 450 16.36 5.95 -7.03
CA ALA A 450 17.68 6.31 -7.51
C ALA A 450 17.62 7.28 -8.72
N GLY A 451 16.66 7.07 -9.63
CA GLY A 451 16.39 7.99 -10.75
C GLY A 451 16.00 9.41 -10.29
N ARG A 452 15.18 9.50 -9.24
CA ARG A 452 14.84 10.81 -8.65
C ARG A 452 16.03 11.46 -7.97
N VAL A 453 16.86 10.69 -7.26
CA VAL A 453 18.13 11.18 -6.67
C VAL A 453 19.06 11.73 -7.76
N LEU A 454 19.24 11.00 -8.87
CA LEU A 454 20.07 11.42 -10.00
C LEU A 454 19.55 12.71 -10.64
N GLN A 455 18.25 12.83 -10.86
CA GLN A 455 17.65 14.05 -11.39
C GLN A 455 17.87 15.25 -10.47
N LEU A 456 17.57 15.11 -9.18
CA LEU A 456 17.79 16.17 -8.20
C LEU A 456 19.27 16.56 -8.09
N ALA A 457 20.17 15.59 -8.16
CA ALA A 457 21.62 15.84 -8.14
C ALA A 457 22.08 16.62 -9.38
N GLN A 458 21.63 16.23 -10.57
CA GLN A 458 21.90 16.95 -11.81
C GLN A 458 21.44 18.41 -11.75
N GLU A 459 20.22 18.64 -11.25
CA GLU A 459 19.63 19.97 -11.13
C GLU A 459 20.30 20.84 -10.05
N LEU A 460 20.75 20.24 -8.94
CA LEU A 460 21.38 20.95 -7.82
C LEU A 460 22.86 21.22 -8.04
N PHE A 461 23.58 20.30 -8.67
CA PHE A 461 25.05 20.31 -8.75
C PHE A 461 25.59 20.51 -10.17
N GLY A 462 24.76 20.27 -11.21
CA GLY A 462 25.14 20.44 -12.62
C GLY A 462 26.10 19.37 -13.16
N GLU A 463 26.28 18.25 -12.42
CA GLU A 463 27.17 17.15 -12.79
C GLU A 463 26.38 15.91 -13.24
N ASP A 464 26.91 15.18 -14.24
CA ASP A 464 26.32 13.93 -14.75
C ASP A 464 26.77 12.74 -13.92
N PHE A 465 25.94 12.32 -12.98
CA PHE A 465 26.12 11.08 -12.21
C PHE A 465 25.47 9.88 -12.89
N GLU A 466 24.52 10.11 -13.80
CA GLU A 466 23.70 9.04 -14.37
C GLU A 466 24.49 8.08 -15.28
N GLY A 467 25.39 8.63 -16.08
CA GLY A 467 26.22 7.83 -16.97
C GLY A 467 27.07 6.81 -16.21
N HIS A 468 27.67 7.20 -15.09
CA HIS A 468 28.44 6.27 -14.24
C HIS A 468 27.56 5.28 -13.50
N PHE A 469 26.44 5.72 -12.98
CA PHE A 469 25.45 4.84 -12.30
C PHE A 469 24.99 3.73 -13.24
N LYS A 470 24.58 4.05 -14.47
CA LYS A 470 24.17 3.08 -15.48
C LYS A 470 25.29 2.10 -15.82
N LYS A 471 26.52 2.57 -15.89
CA LYS A 471 27.66 1.70 -16.16
C LYS A 471 27.88 0.63 -15.09
N ILE A 472 27.65 0.94 -13.82
CA ILE A 472 27.68 -0.07 -12.75
C ILE A 472 26.50 -1.04 -12.91
N LEU A 473 25.30 -0.56 -13.24
CA LEU A 473 24.13 -1.38 -13.46
C LEU A 473 24.23 -2.34 -14.66
N GLU A 474 25.09 -2.07 -15.64
CA GLU A 474 25.37 -3.02 -16.74
C GLU A 474 25.87 -4.37 -16.22
N ALA A 475 26.53 -4.39 -15.06
CA ALA A 475 27.02 -5.61 -14.42
C ALA A 475 25.92 -6.41 -13.66
N ALA A 476 24.69 -5.89 -13.58
CA ALA A 476 23.55 -6.55 -12.91
C ALA A 476 22.72 -7.36 -13.92
N PRO A 477 22.97 -8.66 -14.12
CA PRO A 477 22.27 -9.43 -15.15
C PRO A 477 20.81 -9.70 -14.77
N SER A 478 19.88 -9.40 -15.67
CA SER A 478 18.48 -9.83 -15.56
C SER A 478 18.33 -11.30 -15.88
N ASN A 479 17.36 -11.99 -15.25
CA ASN A 479 16.95 -13.33 -15.63
C ASN A 479 16.00 -13.33 -16.84
N ILE A 480 15.51 -12.14 -17.25
CA ILE A 480 14.65 -11.94 -18.42
C ILE A 480 15.54 -11.53 -19.60
N ALA A 481 15.64 -12.39 -20.61
CA ALA A 481 16.58 -12.20 -21.71
C ALA A 481 16.42 -10.86 -22.45
N ASP A 482 15.18 -10.43 -22.66
CA ASP A 482 14.85 -9.18 -23.37
C ASP A 482 15.26 -7.91 -22.58
N LEU A 483 15.51 -8.03 -21.29
CA LEU A 483 15.93 -6.93 -20.42
C LEU A 483 17.44 -6.88 -20.20
N CYS A 484 18.16 -7.92 -20.58
CA CYS A 484 19.62 -8.03 -20.49
C CYS A 484 20.19 -7.77 -19.09
N ASN A 485 20.14 -6.54 -18.60
CA ASN A 485 20.77 -6.11 -17.34
C ASN A 485 20.03 -4.94 -16.66
N GLY A 486 20.52 -4.54 -15.50
CA GLY A 486 19.94 -3.46 -14.71
C GLY A 486 19.95 -2.09 -15.41
N ALA A 487 20.90 -1.82 -16.29
CA ALA A 487 20.89 -0.57 -17.06
C ALA A 487 19.74 -0.56 -18.08
N ALA A 488 19.46 -1.69 -18.76
CA ALA A 488 18.32 -1.80 -19.66
C ALA A 488 16.98 -1.73 -18.90
N VAL A 489 16.90 -2.31 -17.70
CA VAL A 489 15.73 -2.18 -16.81
C VAL A 489 15.50 -0.71 -16.45
N TYR A 490 16.57 0.00 -16.07
CA TYR A 490 16.52 1.42 -15.74
C TYR A 490 16.03 2.28 -16.92
N GLU A 491 16.58 2.09 -18.12
CA GLU A 491 16.16 2.81 -19.33
C GLU A 491 14.70 2.54 -19.68
N LYS A 492 14.23 1.31 -19.52
CA LYS A 492 12.88 0.91 -19.91
C LYS A 492 11.81 1.38 -18.94
N PHE A 493 12.08 1.37 -17.64
CA PHE A 493 11.05 1.56 -16.61
C PHE A 493 11.24 2.83 -15.77
N VAL A 494 12.47 3.37 -15.67
CA VAL A 494 12.75 4.54 -14.85
C VAL A 494 12.77 5.83 -15.68
N VAL A 495 13.47 5.82 -16.79
CA VAL A 495 13.59 7.02 -17.65
C VAL A 495 12.22 7.54 -18.11
N PRO A 496 11.28 6.67 -18.58
CA PRO A 496 9.95 7.14 -19.00
C PRO A 496 9.05 7.64 -17.85
N ALA A 497 9.33 7.22 -16.62
CA ALA A 497 8.56 7.63 -15.44
C ALA A 497 8.97 9.01 -14.90
N ARG A 498 10.09 9.57 -15.35
CA ARG A 498 10.58 10.88 -14.93
C ARG A 498 9.65 11.98 -15.40
N THR A 499 9.43 12.94 -14.53
CA THR A 499 8.72 14.17 -14.86
C THR A 499 9.36 15.37 -14.19
N ASP A 500 9.02 16.55 -14.70
CA ASP A 500 9.37 17.88 -14.17
C ASP A 500 8.15 18.79 -14.29
N LEU A 501 8.29 20.09 -14.01
CA LEU A 501 7.19 21.04 -14.14
C LEU A 501 6.63 21.09 -15.58
N THR A 502 7.49 20.87 -16.59
CA THR A 502 7.08 20.87 -17.99
C THR A 502 6.25 19.61 -18.32
N GLY A 503 6.68 18.45 -17.84
CA GLY A 503 5.93 17.20 -17.99
C GLY A 503 4.57 17.23 -17.28
N VAL A 504 4.50 17.84 -16.11
CA VAL A 504 3.22 18.06 -15.40
C VAL A 504 2.32 19.01 -16.20
N GLY A 505 2.88 20.07 -16.77
CA GLY A 505 2.15 20.99 -17.67
C GLY A 505 1.61 20.29 -18.90
N ALA A 506 2.40 19.38 -19.52
CA ALA A 506 1.95 18.55 -20.64
C ALA A 506 0.81 17.61 -20.27
N HIS A 507 0.96 16.94 -19.14
CA HIS A 507 -0.11 16.08 -18.60
C HIS A 507 -1.41 16.86 -18.41
N TYR A 508 -1.34 18.03 -17.76
CA TYR A 508 -2.51 18.88 -17.55
C TYR A 508 -3.14 19.31 -18.88
N ALA A 509 -2.31 19.79 -19.82
CA ALA A 509 -2.78 20.29 -21.11
C ALA A 509 -3.57 19.26 -21.92
N VAL A 510 -3.15 18.00 -21.89
CA VAL A 510 -3.87 16.88 -22.55
C VAL A 510 -5.10 16.47 -21.76
N SER A 511 -4.99 16.30 -20.43
CA SER A 511 -6.11 15.88 -19.57
C SER A 511 -7.28 16.87 -19.62
N ALA A 512 -6.98 18.16 -19.64
CA ALA A 512 -7.99 19.24 -19.67
C ALA A 512 -8.85 19.25 -20.94
N MET A 513 -8.46 18.51 -21.98
CA MET A 513 -9.29 18.35 -23.18
C MET A 513 -10.46 17.36 -22.99
N PHE A 514 -10.36 16.50 -22.00
CA PHE A 514 -11.32 15.45 -21.68
C PHE A 514 -12.16 15.77 -20.43
N ASP A 515 -11.85 16.86 -19.74
CA ASP A 515 -12.52 17.26 -18.51
C ASP A 515 -13.12 18.66 -18.64
N ASP A 516 -14.29 18.92 -18.06
CA ASP A 516 -14.88 20.26 -17.91
C ASP A 516 -14.13 21.04 -16.82
N HIS A 517 -12.94 21.58 -17.14
CA HIS A 517 -12.13 22.34 -16.17
C HIS A 517 -12.29 23.85 -16.35
N THR A 518 -12.51 24.53 -15.23
CA THR A 518 -12.38 25.98 -15.14
C THR A 518 -11.49 26.34 -13.95
N GLY A 519 -10.31 26.91 -14.22
CA GLY A 519 -9.57 27.67 -13.22
C GLY A 519 -8.41 27.00 -12.50
N GLY A 520 -8.03 25.78 -12.82
CA GLY A 520 -6.87 25.08 -12.24
C GLY A 520 -7.22 23.84 -11.42
N LYS A 521 -6.26 22.93 -11.29
CA LYS A 521 -6.43 21.60 -10.67
C LYS A 521 -5.18 21.25 -9.87
N LYS A 522 -5.37 20.41 -8.86
CA LYS A 522 -4.28 19.67 -8.23
C LYS A 522 -3.98 18.42 -9.07
N VAL A 523 -2.75 18.29 -9.55
CA VAL A 523 -2.23 17.13 -10.27
C VAL A 523 -1.26 16.42 -9.34
N TYR A 524 -1.71 15.43 -8.60
CA TYR A 524 -0.95 14.74 -7.55
C TYR A 524 -0.32 15.74 -6.56
N CYS A 525 1.00 15.75 -6.43
CA CYS A 525 1.73 16.68 -5.56
C CYS A 525 2.07 18.02 -6.24
N TYR A 526 1.37 18.39 -7.32
CA TYR A 526 1.54 19.66 -8.01
C TYR A 526 0.25 20.47 -8.02
N THR A 527 0.40 21.79 -7.87
CA THR A 527 -0.68 22.76 -8.06
C THR A 527 -0.52 23.39 -9.42
N VAL A 528 -1.52 23.23 -10.30
CA VAL A 528 -1.54 23.82 -11.66
C VAL A 528 -2.62 24.89 -11.71
N ARG A 529 -2.31 26.05 -12.26
CA ARG A 529 -3.24 27.16 -12.50
C ARG A 529 -3.15 27.63 -13.93
N GLU A 530 -4.29 27.79 -14.58
CA GLU A 530 -4.37 28.34 -15.91
C GLU A 530 -4.13 29.86 -15.86
N GLN A 531 -3.17 30.34 -16.62
CA GLN A 531 -2.95 31.75 -16.90
C GLN A 531 -3.62 32.15 -18.21
N VAL A 532 -3.48 31.28 -19.24
CA VAL A 532 -4.13 31.37 -20.53
C VAL A 532 -4.54 29.96 -20.95
N TYR A 533 -5.80 29.77 -21.37
CA TYR A 533 -6.27 28.52 -21.97
C TYR A 533 -7.27 28.85 -23.09
N ASP A 534 -6.84 28.75 -24.33
CA ASP A 534 -7.66 29.06 -25.50
C ASP A 534 -7.91 27.77 -26.31
N LEU A 535 -9.15 27.32 -26.31
CA LEU A 535 -9.62 26.14 -26.99
C LEU A 535 -10.40 26.54 -28.25
N LYS A 536 -9.99 26.01 -29.39
CA LYS A 536 -10.67 26.19 -30.67
C LYS A 536 -11.07 24.84 -31.25
N GLN A 537 -12.25 24.83 -31.82
CA GLN A 537 -12.78 23.65 -32.53
C GLN A 537 -13.23 24.06 -33.92
N THR A 538 -12.73 23.34 -34.93
CA THR A 538 -13.09 23.58 -36.33
C THR A 538 -13.08 22.24 -37.09
N ASP A 539 -14.18 21.92 -37.78
CA ASP A 539 -14.34 20.71 -38.60
C ASP A 539 -14.01 19.40 -37.86
N GLY A 540 -14.45 19.28 -36.61
CA GLY A 540 -14.20 18.11 -35.77
C GLY A 540 -12.75 17.98 -35.24
N ARG A 541 -11.92 19.02 -35.45
CA ARG A 541 -10.54 19.10 -34.94
C ARG A 541 -10.50 20.04 -33.74
N THR A 542 -9.74 19.66 -32.73
CA THR A 542 -9.52 20.46 -31.53
C THR A 542 -8.10 20.98 -31.50
N PHE A 543 -7.93 22.26 -31.18
CA PHE A 543 -6.66 22.95 -30.97
C PHE A 543 -6.74 23.68 -29.65
N VAL A 544 -5.69 23.55 -28.83
CA VAL A 544 -5.55 24.30 -27.58
C VAL A 544 -4.17 24.94 -27.53
N ILE A 545 -4.10 26.20 -27.17
CA ILE A 545 -2.85 26.89 -26.83
C ILE A 545 -3.03 27.63 -25.53
N GLY A 546 -2.01 27.61 -24.68
CA GLY A 546 -2.13 28.23 -23.38
C GLY A 546 -0.84 28.37 -22.60
N ARG A 547 -0.99 28.93 -21.40
CA ARG A 547 0.06 29.12 -20.40
C ARG A 547 -0.43 28.67 -19.05
N LEU A 548 0.36 27.83 -18.37
CA LEU A 548 0.09 27.30 -17.06
C LEU A 548 1.15 27.79 -16.07
N TYR A 549 0.72 28.07 -14.85
CA TYR A 549 1.60 28.13 -13.70
C TYR A 549 1.58 26.79 -13.00
N VAL A 550 2.75 26.21 -12.77
CA VAL A 550 2.92 24.90 -12.12
C VAL A 550 3.82 25.06 -10.91
N ARG A 551 3.41 24.51 -9.77
CA ARG A 551 4.18 24.51 -8.52
C ARG A 551 4.20 23.12 -7.90
N SER A 552 5.37 22.65 -7.50
CA SER A 552 5.53 21.46 -6.66
C SER A 552 5.19 21.76 -5.21
N ASP A 553 4.27 20.99 -4.60
CA ASP A 553 3.93 21.12 -3.17
C ASP A 553 5.02 20.52 -2.28
N ILE A 554 5.93 19.72 -2.85
CA ILE A 554 7.01 19.02 -2.15
C ILE A 554 8.25 19.91 -2.05
N THR A 555 8.74 20.38 -3.18
CA THR A 555 10.00 21.16 -3.27
C THR A 555 9.77 22.66 -3.31
N TRP A 556 8.53 23.10 -3.43
CA TRP A 556 8.12 24.49 -3.66
C TRP A 556 8.69 25.10 -4.94
N GLU A 557 9.27 24.30 -5.80
CA GLU A 557 9.67 24.72 -7.13
C GLU A 557 8.46 25.16 -7.93
N GLU A 558 8.56 26.27 -8.63
CA GLU A 558 7.47 26.83 -9.43
C GLU A 558 7.97 27.39 -10.75
N GLY A 559 7.09 27.39 -11.75
CA GLY A 559 7.41 27.94 -13.07
C GLY A 559 6.17 28.09 -13.93
N SER A 560 6.28 28.88 -14.97
CA SER A 560 5.27 28.98 -16.01
C SER A 560 5.68 28.14 -17.22
N VAL A 561 4.69 27.46 -17.83
CA VAL A 561 4.85 26.54 -18.96
C VAL A 561 3.90 26.95 -20.06
N ASP A 562 4.43 27.20 -21.27
CA ASP A 562 3.60 27.40 -22.45
C ASP A 562 3.39 26.08 -23.16
N PHE A 563 2.18 25.87 -23.65
CA PHE A 563 1.79 24.62 -24.28
C PHE A 563 0.91 24.82 -25.50
N VAL A 564 0.95 23.86 -26.39
CA VAL A 564 0.01 23.69 -27.47
C VAL A 564 -0.41 22.23 -27.59
N VAL A 565 -1.69 21.98 -27.84
CA VAL A 565 -2.21 20.65 -28.16
C VAL A 565 -2.80 20.72 -29.55
N VAL A 566 -2.33 19.84 -30.42
CA VAL A 566 -2.74 19.77 -31.83
C VAL A 566 -3.27 18.38 -32.18
N PRO A 567 -4.20 18.27 -33.16
CA PRO A 567 -4.62 16.98 -33.66
C PRO A 567 -3.45 16.31 -34.39
N GLY A 568 -3.10 15.08 -34.01
CA GLY A 568 -2.12 14.26 -34.70
C GLY A 568 -2.71 13.42 -35.83
N GLU A 569 -1.91 12.54 -36.45
CA GLU A 569 -2.39 11.59 -37.47
C GLU A 569 -3.40 10.60 -36.84
N GLY A 570 -4.55 10.46 -37.48
CA GLY A 570 -5.69 9.68 -36.94
C GLY A 570 -6.45 10.46 -35.87
N GLN A 571 -6.86 9.78 -34.80
CA GLN A 571 -7.52 10.42 -33.63
C GLN A 571 -6.51 10.70 -32.48
N HIS A 572 -5.21 10.70 -32.78
CA HIS A 572 -4.19 10.94 -31.78
C HIS A 572 -4.01 12.43 -31.50
N LEU A 573 -3.89 12.78 -30.22
CA LEU A 573 -3.54 14.10 -29.76
C LEU A 573 -2.04 14.18 -29.47
N SER A 574 -1.42 15.30 -29.83
CA SER A 574 -0.03 15.59 -29.52
C SER A 574 0.08 16.94 -28.82
N ALA A 575 0.70 16.95 -27.68
CA ALA A 575 1.01 18.18 -26.95
C ALA A 575 2.50 18.51 -27.08
N ALA A 576 2.81 19.77 -27.30
CA ALA A 576 4.16 20.29 -27.19
C ALA A 576 4.19 21.36 -26.09
N VAL A 577 5.23 21.32 -25.28
CA VAL A 577 5.37 22.18 -24.10
C VAL A 577 6.79 22.70 -23.96
N ARG A 578 6.92 23.86 -23.34
CA ARG A 578 8.20 24.46 -23.04
C ARG A 578 8.14 25.39 -21.83
N ALA A 579 9.27 25.73 -21.26
CA ALA A 579 9.36 26.86 -20.33
C ALA A 579 8.79 28.12 -20.97
N SER A 580 8.10 28.95 -20.19
CA SER A 580 7.36 30.10 -20.70
C SER A 580 8.25 31.08 -21.42
N MET A 581 7.81 31.53 -22.58
CA MET A 581 8.42 32.62 -23.34
C MET A 581 7.94 33.99 -22.82
N SER A 582 8.49 35.08 -23.38
CA SER A 582 8.03 36.42 -23.04
C SER A 582 6.55 36.61 -23.39
N GLU A 583 5.87 37.55 -22.74
CA GLU A 583 4.47 37.88 -23.01
C GLU A 583 4.22 38.31 -24.48
N GLU A 584 5.20 38.99 -25.07
CA GLU A 584 5.16 39.47 -26.46
C GLU A 584 5.30 38.29 -27.42
N ASP A 585 6.32 37.45 -27.22
CA ASP A 585 6.55 36.25 -28.03
C ASP A 585 5.37 35.29 -27.96
N PHE A 586 4.81 35.07 -26.76
CA PHE A 586 3.66 34.18 -26.59
C PHE A 586 2.43 34.68 -27.36
N ARG A 587 2.19 35.99 -27.33
CA ARG A 587 1.05 36.58 -28.04
C ARG A 587 1.20 36.42 -29.55
N ASP A 588 2.43 36.65 -30.07
CA ASP A 588 2.70 36.52 -31.51
C ASP A 588 2.56 35.04 -31.96
N VAL A 589 3.13 34.12 -31.24
CA VAL A 589 2.99 32.65 -31.48
C VAL A 589 1.52 32.24 -31.42
N HIS A 590 0.78 32.70 -30.42
CA HIS A 590 -0.64 32.41 -30.29
C HIS A 590 -1.46 32.86 -31.50
N GLN A 591 -1.26 34.12 -31.96
CA GLN A 591 -1.95 34.63 -33.12
C GLN A 591 -1.55 33.91 -34.43
N GLU A 592 -0.26 33.58 -34.59
CA GLU A 592 0.24 32.87 -35.76
C GLU A 592 -0.37 31.48 -35.85
N MET A 593 -0.39 30.71 -34.76
CA MET A 593 -0.91 29.36 -34.70
C MET A 593 -2.42 29.32 -34.82
N GLU A 594 -3.16 30.22 -34.19
CA GLU A 594 -4.62 30.33 -34.33
C GLU A 594 -5.03 30.59 -35.78
N LYS A 595 -4.33 31.46 -36.46
CA LYS A 595 -4.59 31.80 -37.89
C LYS A 595 -4.37 30.58 -38.79
N VAL A 596 -3.29 29.83 -38.56
CA VAL A 596 -2.99 28.64 -39.36
C VAL A 596 -4.01 27.50 -39.05
N PHE A 597 -4.38 27.32 -37.80
CA PHE A 597 -5.41 26.33 -37.42
C PHE A 597 -6.73 26.64 -38.14
N THR A 598 -7.17 27.90 -38.12
CA THR A 598 -8.40 28.34 -38.77
C THR A 598 -8.35 28.15 -40.31
N SER A 599 -7.17 28.20 -40.92
CA SER A 599 -7.01 27.95 -42.37
C SER A 599 -7.04 26.45 -42.73
N GLY A 600 -6.94 25.53 -41.72
CA GLY A 600 -6.98 24.08 -41.91
C GLY A 600 -5.67 23.46 -42.40
N ASP A 601 -4.56 24.20 -42.46
CA ASP A 601 -3.25 23.69 -42.88
C ASP A 601 -2.54 22.92 -41.74
N VAL A 602 -2.80 21.62 -41.66
CA VAL A 602 -2.23 20.74 -40.62
C VAL A 602 -0.71 20.67 -40.68
N ARG A 603 -0.12 20.66 -41.88
CA ARG A 603 1.35 20.57 -42.03
C ARG A 603 2.04 21.81 -41.51
N GLU A 604 1.46 22.98 -41.73
CA GLU A 604 1.99 24.23 -41.21
C GLU A 604 1.82 24.32 -39.69
N ILE A 605 0.75 23.77 -39.11
CA ILE A 605 0.60 23.67 -37.65
C ILE A 605 1.72 22.85 -37.05
N ASP A 606 2.00 21.65 -37.60
CA ASP A 606 3.08 20.79 -37.10
C ASP A 606 4.44 21.51 -37.18
N ARG A 607 4.70 22.21 -38.29
CA ARG A 607 5.94 22.97 -38.48
C ARG A 607 6.08 24.11 -37.49
N LEU A 608 5.00 24.85 -37.21
CA LEU A 608 4.98 25.91 -36.21
C LEU A 608 5.17 25.37 -34.79
N THR A 609 4.50 24.22 -34.50
CA THR A 609 4.65 23.51 -33.23
C THR A 609 6.12 23.15 -32.98
N GLU A 610 6.77 22.52 -33.96
CA GLU A 610 8.18 22.16 -33.85
C GLU A 610 9.08 23.40 -33.73
N ARG A 611 8.80 24.46 -34.48
CA ARG A 611 9.57 25.69 -34.47
C ARG A 611 9.50 26.43 -33.13
N HIS A 612 8.32 26.56 -32.53
CA HIS A 612 8.08 27.38 -31.35
C HIS A 612 8.19 26.61 -30.05
N PHE A 613 7.80 25.32 -30.04
CA PHE A 613 7.76 24.47 -28.83
C PHE A 613 8.85 23.39 -28.83
N GLY A 614 9.54 23.17 -29.97
CA GLY A 614 10.58 22.17 -30.11
C GLY A 614 10.07 20.81 -30.59
N ALA A 615 11.00 19.89 -30.84
CA ALA A 615 10.69 18.57 -31.39
C ALA A 615 10.08 17.59 -30.37
N THR A 616 10.12 17.91 -29.06
CA THR A 616 9.58 17.05 -28.02
C THR A 616 8.06 17.17 -28.00
N GLN A 617 7.38 16.11 -28.42
CA GLN A 617 5.93 16.03 -28.37
C GLN A 617 5.51 15.01 -27.32
N TYR A 618 4.54 15.39 -26.52
CA TYR A 618 3.92 14.54 -25.50
C TYR A 618 2.66 13.92 -26.09
N ALA A 619 2.68 12.61 -26.27
CA ALA A 619 1.51 11.82 -26.65
C ALA A 619 0.90 11.16 -25.40
N LEU A 620 -0.23 10.47 -25.55
CA LEU A 620 -0.91 9.73 -24.47
C LEU A 620 0.03 8.83 -23.66
N LYS A 621 1.06 8.25 -24.29
CA LYS A 621 2.05 7.38 -23.60
C LYS A 621 2.92 8.09 -22.55
N TYR A 622 2.94 9.43 -22.54
CA TYR A 622 3.69 10.23 -21.57
C TYR A 622 2.82 10.78 -20.43
N LEU A 623 1.51 10.54 -20.48
CA LEU A 623 0.63 10.83 -19.36
C LEU A 623 0.91 9.90 -18.18
N PHE A 624 0.50 10.30 -17.00
CA PHE A 624 0.56 9.43 -15.83
C PHE A 624 -0.41 8.26 -15.98
N ARG A 625 -0.06 7.11 -15.38
CA ARG A 625 -0.68 5.83 -15.66
C ARG A 625 -2.21 5.82 -15.51
N ASP A 626 -2.72 6.43 -14.46
CA ASP A 626 -4.17 6.51 -14.20
C ASP A 626 -4.91 7.28 -15.29
N GLU A 627 -4.32 8.38 -15.72
CA GLU A 627 -4.88 9.21 -16.77
C GLU A 627 -4.76 8.54 -18.16
N GLN A 628 -3.65 7.83 -18.42
CA GLN A 628 -3.55 7.00 -19.61
C GLN A 628 -4.72 6.02 -19.70
N LYS A 629 -5.00 5.34 -18.60
CA LYS A 629 -6.09 4.37 -18.51
C LYS A 629 -7.45 5.03 -18.69
N ARG A 630 -7.70 6.15 -18.01
CA ARG A 630 -8.95 6.90 -18.11
C ARG A 630 -9.24 7.35 -19.55
N ILE A 631 -8.28 8.02 -20.19
CA ILE A 631 -8.45 8.52 -21.57
C ILE A 631 -8.57 7.37 -22.56
N PHE A 632 -7.75 6.32 -22.37
CA PHE A 632 -7.84 5.14 -23.21
C PHE A 632 -9.22 4.48 -23.13
N ASP A 633 -9.77 4.33 -21.92
CA ASP A 633 -11.11 3.79 -21.70
C ASP A 633 -12.18 4.69 -22.34
N GLU A 634 -12.04 6.00 -22.26
CA GLU A 634 -12.96 6.96 -22.86
C GLU A 634 -12.93 6.92 -24.39
N VAL A 635 -11.73 6.88 -24.99
CA VAL A 635 -11.57 6.76 -26.46
C VAL A 635 -12.12 5.42 -26.96
N ILE A 636 -11.88 4.33 -26.22
CA ILE A 636 -12.42 3.01 -26.58
C ILE A 636 -13.94 2.95 -26.33
N HIS A 637 -14.46 3.71 -25.40
CA HIS A 637 -15.88 3.63 -25.02
C HIS A 637 -16.82 3.82 -26.21
N SER A 638 -16.56 4.81 -27.06
CA SER A 638 -17.38 5.04 -28.26
C SER A 638 -17.29 3.90 -29.27
N ALA A 639 -16.11 3.31 -29.46
CA ALA A 639 -15.95 2.13 -30.30
C ALA A 639 -16.62 0.89 -29.67
N MET A 640 -16.57 0.76 -28.35
CA MET A 640 -17.22 -0.34 -27.63
C MET A 640 -18.75 -0.22 -27.65
N GLU A 641 -19.30 1.00 -27.66
CA GLU A 641 -20.75 1.22 -27.85
C GLU A 641 -21.21 0.73 -29.23
N GLU A 642 -20.45 1.01 -30.29
CA GLU A 642 -20.75 0.52 -31.63
C GLU A 642 -20.70 -1.03 -31.72
N PHE A 643 -19.67 -1.65 -31.11
CA PHE A 643 -19.60 -3.11 -30.99
C PHE A 643 -20.75 -3.69 -30.16
N GLU A 644 -21.12 -3.02 -29.07
CA GLU A 644 -22.22 -3.45 -28.21
C GLU A 644 -23.54 -3.42 -28.97
N GLU A 645 -23.84 -2.37 -29.75
CA GLU A 645 -25.04 -2.28 -30.59
C GLU A 645 -25.12 -3.46 -31.59
N HIS A 646 -24.04 -3.75 -32.32
CA HIS A 646 -24.01 -4.84 -33.26
C HIS A 646 -24.11 -6.22 -32.57
N PHE A 647 -23.44 -6.43 -31.44
CA PHE A 647 -23.55 -7.68 -30.70
C PHE A 647 -24.94 -7.86 -30.09
N ARG A 648 -25.57 -6.77 -29.66
CA ARG A 648 -26.94 -6.77 -29.14
C ARG A 648 -27.95 -7.14 -30.24
N GLU A 649 -27.82 -6.59 -31.45
CA GLU A 649 -28.63 -7.00 -32.60
C GLU A 649 -28.49 -8.51 -32.90
N ILE A 650 -27.26 -9.04 -32.86
CA ILE A 650 -27.00 -10.47 -33.05
C ILE A 650 -27.65 -11.27 -31.90
N TYR A 651 -27.47 -10.85 -30.66
CA TYR A 651 -28.06 -11.51 -29.47
C TYR A 651 -29.60 -11.58 -29.58
N GLU A 652 -30.24 -10.45 -29.84
CA GLU A 652 -31.72 -10.37 -29.98
C GLU A 652 -32.25 -11.19 -31.15
N HIS A 653 -31.58 -11.10 -32.29
CA HIS A 653 -31.99 -11.86 -33.48
C HIS A 653 -31.92 -13.38 -33.31
N TYR A 654 -30.86 -13.86 -32.62
CA TYR A 654 -30.64 -15.30 -32.42
C TYR A 654 -31.15 -15.80 -31.06
N TYR A 655 -31.74 -14.95 -30.24
CA TYR A 655 -32.29 -15.34 -28.94
C TYR A 655 -33.24 -16.54 -28.98
N PRO A 656 -34.14 -16.69 -29.98
CA PRO A 656 -34.97 -17.88 -30.13
C PRO A 656 -34.19 -19.19 -30.31
N LEU A 657 -32.98 -19.12 -30.91
CA LEU A 657 -32.12 -20.32 -31.04
C LEU A 657 -31.55 -20.80 -29.73
N LEU A 658 -31.43 -19.95 -28.71
CA LEU A 658 -31.00 -20.34 -27.38
C LEU A 658 -32.02 -21.27 -26.70
N GLN A 659 -33.30 -21.03 -26.95
CA GLN A 659 -34.37 -21.92 -26.50
C GLN A 659 -34.30 -23.26 -27.19
N ALA A 660 -34.11 -23.26 -28.54
CA ALA A 660 -33.95 -24.48 -29.32
C ALA A 660 -32.68 -25.28 -28.95
N LYS A 661 -31.57 -24.61 -28.56
CA LYS A 661 -30.35 -25.25 -28.06
C LYS A 661 -30.66 -26.18 -26.88
N GLU A 662 -31.47 -25.70 -25.95
CA GLU A 662 -31.81 -26.44 -24.72
C GLU A 662 -32.62 -27.69 -25.07
N GLU A 663 -33.60 -27.56 -25.95
CA GLU A 663 -34.44 -28.69 -26.38
C GLU A 663 -33.65 -29.72 -27.18
N LEU A 664 -32.70 -29.29 -27.97
CA LEU A 664 -31.93 -30.14 -28.89
C LEU A 664 -30.58 -30.61 -28.30
N HIS A 665 -30.15 -30.10 -27.14
CA HIS A 665 -28.85 -30.35 -26.53
C HIS A 665 -27.63 -30.11 -27.45
N ILE A 666 -27.71 -29.10 -28.33
CA ILE A 666 -26.66 -28.78 -29.32
C ILE A 666 -25.80 -27.62 -28.80
N ALA A 667 -24.46 -27.70 -28.95
CA ALA A 667 -23.56 -26.61 -28.62
C ALA A 667 -23.68 -25.46 -29.62
N LEU A 668 -23.66 -24.20 -29.11
CA LEU A 668 -23.61 -23.02 -30.00
C LEU A 668 -22.24 -22.90 -30.70
N PRO A 669 -22.20 -22.32 -31.88
CA PRO A 669 -20.95 -21.90 -32.50
C PRO A 669 -20.21 -20.93 -31.58
N LYS A 670 -18.87 -21.08 -31.48
CA LYS A 670 -18.04 -20.26 -30.58
C LYS A 670 -18.25 -18.76 -30.80
N ALA A 671 -18.33 -18.29 -32.02
CA ALA A 671 -18.56 -16.88 -32.35
C ALA A 671 -19.86 -16.34 -31.70
N LEU A 672 -20.97 -17.08 -31.86
CA LEU A 672 -22.25 -16.69 -31.30
C LEU A 672 -22.21 -16.73 -29.75
N ASN A 673 -21.57 -17.76 -29.18
CA ASN A 673 -21.39 -17.86 -27.72
C ASN A 673 -20.62 -16.64 -27.17
N THR A 674 -19.51 -16.24 -27.84
CA THR A 674 -18.73 -15.06 -27.43
C THR A 674 -19.53 -13.76 -27.48
N CYS A 675 -20.35 -13.55 -28.54
CA CYS A 675 -21.21 -12.38 -28.61
C CYS A 675 -22.23 -12.31 -27.47
N ILE A 676 -22.84 -13.46 -27.15
CA ILE A 676 -23.83 -13.55 -26.08
C ILE A 676 -23.15 -13.32 -24.70
N GLU A 677 -22.04 -13.99 -24.44
CA GLU A 677 -21.27 -13.80 -23.20
C GLU A 677 -20.82 -12.35 -23.01
N PHE A 678 -20.39 -11.68 -24.07
CA PHE A 678 -20.04 -10.27 -24.04
C PHE A 678 -21.25 -9.41 -23.59
N ILE A 679 -22.42 -9.58 -24.20
CA ILE A 679 -23.62 -8.80 -23.85
C ILE A 679 -24.08 -9.08 -22.43
N LEU A 680 -24.12 -10.36 -22.01
CA LEU A 680 -24.55 -10.71 -20.66
C LEU A 680 -23.59 -10.17 -19.58
N ASN A 681 -22.26 -10.19 -19.81
CA ASN A 681 -21.27 -9.59 -18.94
C ASN A 681 -21.47 -8.07 -18.85
N ARG A 682 -21.65 -7.39 -19.98
CA ARG A 682 -21.89 -5.95 -20.05
C ARG A 682 -23.15 -5.55 -19.28
N ASP A 683 -24.26 -6.22 -19.58
CA ASP A 683 -25.54 -5.94 -18.91
C ASP A 683 -25.49 -6.17 -17.39
N LEU A 684 -24.79 -7.21 -16.92
CA LEU A 684 -24.60 -7.46 -15.49
C LEU A 684 -23.80 -6.33 -14.82
N LEU A 685 -22.70 -5.89 -15.44
CA LEU A 685 -21.88 -4.80 -14.92
C LEU A 685 -22.65 -3.49 -14.89
N ASP A 686 -23.36 -3.14 -15.97
CA ASP A 686 -24.11 -1.90 -16.07
C ASP A 686 -25.29 -1.86 -15.08
N LEU A 687 -26.00 -2.98 -14.90
CA LEU A 687 -27.08 -3.08 -13.91
C LEU A 687 -26.58 -2.91 -12.48
N LEU A 688 -25.43 -3.49 -12.16
CA LEU A 688 -24.84 -3.40 -10.83
C LEU A 688 -24.18 -2.05 -10.54
N ALA A 689 -23.69 -1.34 -11.57
CA ALA A 689 -23.08 -0.01 -11.45
C ALA A 689 -24.10 1.12 -11.27
N LYS A 690 -25.35 0.95 -11.75
CA LYS A 690 -26.40 1.99 -11.68
C LYS A 690 -26.83 2.27 -10.24
N GLU A 691 -27.12 3.55 -9.95
CA GLU A 691 -27.66 3.95 -8.64
C GLU A 691 -28.99 3.25 -8.30
N GLN A 692 -29.85 3.05 -9.30
CA GLN A 692 -31.08 2.26 -9.17
C GLN A 692 -30.94 1.01 -10.03
N THR A 693 -30.65 -0.11 -9.39
CA THR A 693 -30.51 -1.41 -10.06
C THR A 693 -31.89 -1.92 -10.49
N ASP A 694 -32.10 -2.21 -11.78
CA ASP A 694 -33.28 -2.95 -12.23
C ASP A 694 -33.16 -4.43 -11.81
N ILE A 695 -33.74 -4.74 -10.68
CA ILE A 695 -33.75 -6.08 -10.08
C ILE A 695 -34.44 -7.10 -10.99
N GLY A 696 -35.44 -6.69 -11.76
CA GLY A 696 -36.15 -7.57 -12.69
C GLY A 696 -35.22 -8.04 -13.83
N ALA A 697 -34.49 -7.09 -14.41
CA ALA A 697 -33.49 -7.38 -15.43
C ALA A 697 -32.33 -8.23 -14.88
N LEU A 698 -31.80 -7.86 -13.71
CA LEU A 698 -30.71 -8.61 -13.05
C LEU A 698 -31.10 -10.07 -12.79
N LYS A 699 -32.30 -10.32 -12.28
CA LYS A 699 -32.81 -11.68 -12.05
C LYS A 699 -32.94 -12.47 -13.35
N ARG A 700 -33.47 -11.87 -14.42
CA ARG A 700 -33.58 -12.55 -15.74
C ARG A 700 -32.21 -12.97 -16.24
N ILE A 701 -31.26 -12.04 -16.30
CA ILE A 701 -29.91 -12.33 -16.80
C ILE A 701 -29.21 -13.39 -15.94
N ALA A 702 -29.30 -13.31 -14.63
CA ALA A 702 -28.70 -14.31 -13.74
C ALA A 702 -29.27 -15.73 -13.94
N VAL A 703 -30.57 -15.83 -14.21
CA VAL A 703 -31.21 -17.10 -14.53
C VAL A 703 -30.76 -17.61 -15.91
N GLU A 704 -30.64 -16.74 -16.92
CA GLU A 704 -30.18 -17.08 -18.25
C GLU A 704 -28.74 -17.57 -18.27
N VAL A 705 -27.84 -16.85 -17.60
CA VAL A 705 -26.42 -17.26 -17.44
C VAL A 705 -26.33 -18.67 -16.83
N LYS A 706 -27.08 -18.91 -15.77
CA LYS A 706 -27.10 -20.22 -15.10
C LYS A 706 -27.73 -21.32 -15.98
N ARG A 707 -28.86 -21.03 -16.61
CA ARG A 707 -29.62 -21.98 -17.43
C ARG A 707 -28.82 -22.48 -18.63
N TRP A 708 -28.13 -21.56 -19.30
CA TRP A 708 -27.38 -21.89 -20.53
C TRP A 708 -25.89 -22.07 -20.31
N ALA A 709 -25.43 -21.98 -19.04
CA ALA A 709 -24.02 -22.17 -18.64
C ALA A 709 -23.04 -21.29 -19.41
N PHE A 710 -23.40 -20.00 -19.59
CA PHE A 710 -22.49 -19.01 -20.19
C PHE A 710 -21.38 -18.64 -19.22
N GLU A 711 -20.19 -18.38 -19.76
CA GLU A 711 -19.07 -17.89 -19.00
C GLU A 711 -19.20 -16.39 -18.72
N ILE A 712 -19.07 -16.04 -17.45
CA ILE A 712 -19.07 -14.65 -17.00
C ILE A 712 -17.75 -14.29 -16.33
N ASP A 713 -17.35 -13.03 -16.40
CA ASP A 713 -16.23 -12.48 -15.63
C ASP A 713 -16.63 -12.37 -14.15
N LYS A 714 -16.58 -13.51 -13.47
CA LYS A 714 -16.95 -13.60 -12.06
C LYS A 714 -16.14 -12.65 -11.19
N THR A 715 -14.87 -12.45 -11.47
CA THR A 715 -13.99 -11.60 -10.67
C THR A 715 -14.47 -10.16 -10.70
N ARG A 716 -14.69 -9.62 -11.89
CA ARG A 716 -15.14 -8.24 -12.06
C ARG A 716 -16.57 -8.03 -11.59
N ILE A 717 -17.48 -8.97 -11.93
CA ILE A 717 -18.88 -8.88 -11.51
C ILE A 717 -19.02 -9.00 -9.99
N SER A 718 -18.28 -9.92 -9.33
CA SER A 718 -18.25 -10.01 -7.86
C SER A 718 -17.77 -8.71 -7.23
N PHE A 719 -16.70 -8.11 -7.77
CA PHE A 719 -16.17 -6.86 -7.27
C PHE A 719 -17.19 -5.72 -7.38
N VAL A 720 -17.83 -5.53 -8.54
CA VAL A 720 -18.83 -4.48 -8.74
C VAL A 720 -20.07 -4.70 -7.86
N ALA A 721 -20.56 -5.95 -7.76
CA ALA A 721 -21.68 -6.29 -6.89
C ALA A 721 -21.36 -6.02 -5.42
N MET A 722 -20.17 -6.40 -4.96
CA MET A 722 -19.67 -6.15 -3.61
C MET A 722 -19.59 -4.65 -3.32
N GLN A 723 -18.99 -3.85 -4.21
CA GLN A 723 -18.90 -2.40 -4.04
C GLN A 723 -20.29 -1.76 -3.95
N ARG A 724 -21.24 -2.23 -4.76
CA ARG A 724 -22.62 -1.76 -4.70
C ARG A 724 -23.29 -2.05 -3.37
N ILE A 725 -23.18 -3.28 -2.87
CA ILE A 725 -23.72 -3.70 -1.58
C ILE A 725 -23.09 -2.87 -0.45
N ILE A 726 -21.76 -2.69 -0.47
CA ILE A 726 -21.05 -1.88 0.53
C ILE A 726 -21.54 -0.44 0.52
N PHE A 727 -21.68 0.17 -0.66
CA PHE A 727 -22.20 1.53 -0.80
C PHE A 727 -23.61 1.68 -0.20
N LEU A 728 -24.51 0.76 -0.51
CA LEU A 728 -25.87 0.76 0.02
C LEU A 728 -25.88 0.54 1.54
N MET A 729 -25.06 -0.38 2.06
CA MET A 729 -24.95 -0.64 3.50
C MET A 729 -24.37 0.56 4.26
N ARG A 730 -23.35 1.23 3.75
CA ARG A 730 -22.82 2.48 4.34
C ARG A 730 -23.86 3.61 4.32
N SER A 731 -24.66 3.68 3.27
CA SER A 731 -25.75 4.64 3.19
C SER A 731 -26.88 4.31 4.16
N LEU A 732 -27.17 3.03 4.38
CA LEU A 732 -28.12 2.56 5.37
C LEU A 732 -27.61 2.81 6.81
N GLU A 733 -26.32 2.70 7.07
CA GLU A 733 -25.72 3.01 8.38
C GLU A 733 -25.90 4.49 8.75
N LYS A 734 -25.86 5.40 7.76
CA LYS A 734 -26.15 6.82 7.95
C LYS A 734 -27.65 7.12 8.16
N ASP A 735 -28.51 6.36 7.51
CA ASP A 735 -29.96 6.46 7.65
C ASP A 735 -30.58 5.06 7.83
N PRO A 736 -30.53 4.52 9.06
CA PRO A 736 -30.99 3.14 9.35
C PRO A 736 -32.48 2.89 9.11
N ARG A 737 -33.27 3.95 8.91
CA ARG A 737 -34.74 3.82 8.70
C ARG A 737 -35.16 3.66 7.24
N ASP A 738 -34.22 3.75 6.31
CA ASP A 738 -34.52 3.63 4.88
C ASP A 738 -34.86 2.18 4.48
N LEU A 739 -36.14 1.86 4.54
CA LEU A 739 -36.67 0.55 4.17
C LEU A 739 -36.37 0.19 2.70
N ARG A 740 -36.38 1.20 1.80
CA ARG A 740 -36.13 0.96 0.37
C ARG A 740 -34.71 0.48 0.13
N ARG A 741 -33.75 1.06 0.85
CA ARG A 741 -32.35 0.60 0.76
C ARG A 741 -32.19 -0.82 1.28
N MET A 742 -32.82 -1.18 2.40
CA MET A 742 -32.82 -2.56 2.90
C MET A 742 -33.38 -3.54 1.86
N GLU A 743 -34.53 -3.21 1.27
CA GLU A 743 -35.16 -4.03 0.23
C GLU A 743 -34.24 -4.15 -0.99
N SER A 744 -33.59 -3.04 -1.41
CA SER A 744 -32.66 -3.03 -2.55
C SER A 744 -31.45 -3.95 -2.34
N ILE A 745 -30.83 -3.93 -1.15
CA ILE A 745 -29.69 -4.79 -0.80
C ILE A 745 -30.12 -6.27 -0.81
N ASP A 746 -31.24 -6.59 -0.16
CA ASP A 746 -31.81 -7.94 -0.13
C ASP A 746 -32.11 -8.46 -1.55
N ASP A 747 -32.69 -7.60 -2.38
CA ASP A 747 -33.01 -7.96 -3.76
C ASP A 747 -31.75 -8.20 -4.62
N ILE A 748 -30.70 -7.40 -4.47
CA ILE A 748 -29.42 -7.62 -5.17
C ILE A 748 -28.81 -8.96 -4.74
N LEU A 749 -28.70 -9.23 -3.44
CA LEU A 749 -28.16 -10.48 -2.93
C LEU A 749 -28.91 -11.71 -3.49
N ARG A 750 -30.25 -11.64 -3.51
CA ARG A 750 -31.08 -12.72 -4.08
C ARG A 750 -30.97 -12.84 -5.58
N ALA A 751 -30.90 -11.71 -6.29
CA ALA A 751 -30.81 -11.70 -7.75
C ALA A 751 -29.47 -12.27 -8.24
N THR A 752 -28.38 -12.01 -7.54
CA THR A 752 -27.03 -12.49 -7.89
C THR A 752 -26.71 -13.91 -7.42
N ALA A 753 -27.49 -14.47 -6.47
CA ALA A 753 -27.26 -15.82 -5.92
C ALA A 753 -27.11 -16.93 -6.99
N PRO A 754 -27.90 -16.94 -8.10
CA PRO A 754 -27.75 -17.97 -9.15
C PRO A 754 -26.40 -17.95 -9.86
N LEU A 755 -25.68 -16.81 -9.84
CA LEU A 755 -24.38 -16.63 -10.54
C LEU A 755 -23.21 -17.26 -9.79
N ASN A 756 -23.39 -17.66 -8.51
CA ASN A 756 -22.34 -18.18 -7.64
C ASN A 756 -21.12 -17.24 -7.62
N LEU A 757 -21.37 -15.97 -7.35
CA LEU A 757 -20.34 -14.95 -7.18
C LEU A 757 -19.60 -15.15 -5.86
N ASP A 758 -18.32 -14.86 -5.87
CA ASP A 758 -17.50 -14.83 -4.65
C ASP A 758 -17.60 -13.43 -4.03
N LEU A 759 -18.60 -13.24 -3.15
CA LEU A 759 -18.87 -11.97 -2.51
C LEU A 759 -18.25 -11.95 -1.11
N ASP A 760 -17.21 -11.16 -0.89
CA ASP A 760 -16.76 -10.85 0.45
C ASP A 760 -17.66 -9.80 1.10
N LEU A 761 -18.57 -10.27 1.94
CA LEU A 761 -19.61 -9.45 2.56
C LEU A 761 -19.18 -8.85 3.92
N TRP A 762 -17.93 -8.97 4.35
CA TRP A 762 -17.53 -8.58 5.70
C TRP A 762 -17.79 -7.08 6.00
N ARG A 763 -17.59 -6.19 5.04
CA ARG A 763 -17.92 -4.74 5.22
C ARG A 763 -19.42 -4.52 5.37
N ALA A 764 -20.23 -5.23 4.62
CA ALA A 764 -21.67 -5.19 4.75
C ALA A 764 -22.14 -5.77 6.11
N GLN A 765 -21.54 -6.87 6.55
CA GLN A 765 -21.78 -7.47 7.87
C GLN A 765 -21.39 -6.51 9.01
N ARG A 766 -20.28 -5.78 8.86
CA ARG A 766 -19.85 -4.75 9.82
C ARG A 766 -20.87 -3.63 9.95
N SER A 767 -21.31 -3.04 8.83
CA SER A 767 -22.36 -2.02 8.85
C SER A 767 -23.67 -2.55 9.43
N TYR A 768 -24.05 -3.79 9.12
CA TYR A 768 -25.23 -4.43 9.72
C TYR A 768 -25.12 -4.50 11.25
N LEU A 769 -23.99 -4.97 11.79
CA LEU A 769 -23.79 -5.04 13.24
C LEU A 769 -23.69 -3.65 13.89
N ALA A 770 -23.17 -2.65 13.20
CA ALA A 770 -23.18 -1.26 13.68
C ALA A 770 -24.61 -0.73 13.82
N ILE A 771 -25.46 -0.97 12.83
CA ILE A 771 -26.89 -0.61 12.87
C ILE A 771 -27.61 -1.39 13.99
N ALA A 772 -27.35 -2.71 14.11
CA ALA A 772 -27.91 -3.53 15.16
C ALA A 772 -27.61 -2.98 16.57
N ARG A 773 -26.36 -2.58 16.81
CA ARG A 773 -25.95 -1.96 18.09
C ARG A 773 -26.74 -0.67 18.35
N GLN A 774 -26.87 0.24 17.40
CA GLN A 774 -27.63 1.48 17.55
C GLN A 774 -29.11 1.24 17.90
N VAL A 775 -29.67 0.15 17.40
CA VAL A 775 -31.07 -0.25 17.71
C VAL A 775 -31.19 -0.81 19.12
N PHE A 776 -30.22 -1.65 19.53
CA PHE A 776 -30.33 -2.37 20.82
C PHE A 776 -29.79 -1.55 22.00
N ASP A 777 -28.86 -0.61 21.81
CA ASP A 777 -28.39 0.28 22.88
C ASP A 777 -29.32 1.49 23.13
N GLY A 778 -30.41 1.59 22.37
CA GLY A 778 -31.42 2.64 22.51
C GLY A 778 -31.04 3.98 21.85
N SER A 779 -29.94 4.03 21.09
CA SER A 779 -29.53 5.23 20.32
C SER A 779 -30.51 5.53 19.18
N LEU A 780 -31.24 4.50 18.72
CA LEU A 780 -32.34 4.63 17.79
C LEU A 780 -33.69 4.33 18.51
N PRO A 781 -34.74 5.09 18.21
CA PRO A 781 -36.11 4.76 18.70
C PRO A 781 -36.53 3.37 18.23
N THR A 782 -37.37 2.68 19.04
CA THR A 782 -37.85 1.33 18.75
C THR A 782 -38.37 1.23 17.31
N PRO A 783 -37.80 0.36 16.48
CA PRO A 783 -38.21 0.23 15.09
C PRO A 783 -39.59 -0.34 14.90
N GLU A 784 -40.24 0.00 13.79
CA GLU A 784 -41.51 -0.58 13.38
C GLU A 784 -41.38 -2.08 13.07
N PRO A 785 -42.49 -2.88 13.25
CA PRO A 785 -42.46 -4.32 13.00
C PRO A 785 -41.97 -4.71 11.60
N ARG A 786 -42.32 -3.94 10.56
CA ARG A 786 -41.86 -4.14 9.18
C ARG A 786 -40.34 -3.95 9.04
N TRP A 787 -39.79 -2.93 9.73
CA TRP A 787 -38.35 -2.68 9.74
C TRP A 787 -37.61 -3.87 10.36
N LEU A 788 -38.08 -4.37 11.50
CA LEU A 788 -37.47 -5.52 12.19
C LEU A 788 -37.51 -6.79 11.33
N GLU A 789 -38.60 -7.02 10.61
CA GLU A 789 -38.73 -8.15 9.71
C GLU A 789 -37.69 -8.07 8.56
N LEU A 790 -37.62 -6.93 7.89
CA LEU A 790 -36.66 -6.70 6.79
C LEU A 790 -35.22 -6.75 7.28
N PHE A 791 -34.92 -6.16 8.42
CA PHE A 791 -33.58 -6.16 9.00
C PHE A 791 -33.12 -7.58 9.36
N ARG A 792 -33.99 -8.41 9.97
CA ARG A 792 -33.69 -9.82 10.25
C ARG A 792 -33.44 -10.59 8.97
N LYS A 793 -34.28 -10.41 7.97
CA LYS A 793 -34.13 -11.06 6.67
C LYS A 793 -32.80 -10.68 5.99
N LEU A 794 -32.45 -9.40 6.05
CA LEU A 794 -31.15 -8.93 5.55
C LEU A 794 -29.98 -9.58 6.32
N GLY A 795 -30.09 -9.71 7.65
CA GLY A 795 -29.10 -10.41 8.47
C GLY A 795 -28.93 -11.89 8.07
N ASP A 796 -30.03 -12.56 7.73
CA ASP A 796 -29.97 -13.95 7.24
C ASP A 796 -29.19 -14.06 5.92
N HIS A 797 -29.44 -13.16 4.96
CA HIS A 797 -28.71 -13.14 3.69
C HIS A 797 -27.27 -12.66 3.81
N LEU A 798 -26.96 -11.82 4.80
CA LEU A 798 -25.60 -11.44 5.15
C LEU A 798 -24.89 -12.46 6.06
N HIS A 799 -25.54 -13.57 6.43
CA HIS A 799 -25.02 -14.56 7.37
C HIS A 799 -24.62 -13.99 8.74
N VAL A 800 -25.43 -13.09 9.30
CA VAL A 800 -25.24 -12.47 10.60
C VAL A 800 -26.34 -12.95 11.57
N HIS A 801 -26.00 -13.17 12.84
CA HIS A 801 -26.99 -13.43 13.87
C HIS A 801 -27.81 -12.16 14.16
N SER A 802 -29.11 -12.24 14.03
CA SER A 802 -30.05 -11.16 14.32
C SER A 802 -30.55 -11.10 15.77
N GLU A 803 -30.15 -12.03 16.64
CA GLU A 803 -30.70 -12.18 17.98
C GLU A 803 -29.74 -11.77 19.09
N GLN A 804 -30.35 -11.22 20.17
CA GLN A 804 -29.81 -10.81 21.46
C GLN A 804 -29.11 -11.94 22.24
N SER A 805 -28.03 -12.51 21.79
CA SER A 805 -27.29 -13.52 22.60
C SER A 805 -26.29 -12.90 23.59
N GLU A 806 -26.11 -11.56 23.63
CA GLU A 806 -25.12 -10.95 24.54
C GLU A 806 -25.64 -10.65 25.97
N HIS A 807 -26.93 -10.81 26.28
CA HIS A 807 -27.45 -10.57 27.65
C HIS A 807 -27.36 -11.78 28.57
N SER A 808 -27.09 -12.98 28.07
CA SER A 808 -26.91 -14.16 28.90
C SER A 808 -25.47 -14.46 29.36
N GLU A 809 -24.46 -13.87 28.72
CA GLU A 809 -23.05 -14.09 29.10
C GLU A 809 -22.43 -13.00 29.98
N ARG A 810 -23.17 -11.96 30.34
CA ARG A 810 -22.74 -11.00 31.40
C ARG A 810 -23.04 -11.46 32.82
N SER A 811 -23.54 -12.69 32.97
CA SER A 811 -23.90 -13.28 34.28
C SER A 811 -23.15 -14.57 34.60
N VAL A 812 -21.97 -14.81 34.03
CA VAL A 812 -21.04 -15.85 34.49
C VAL A 812 -19.64 -15.31 34.64
#